data_775dd0e4f765859b32a818b2c46254e7
#
_entry.id   775dd0e4f765859b32a818b2c46254e7
#
_cell.length_a   1.000
_cell.length_b   1.000
_cell.length_c   1.000
_cell.angle_alpha   90.00
_cell.angle_beta   90.00
_cell.angle_gamma   90.00
#
_symmetry.space_group_name_H-M   'P 1'
#
loop_
_entity.id
_entity.type
_entity.pdbx_description
1 polymer ?
#
loop_
_entity_poly.entity_id
_entity_poly.type
_entity_poly.pdbx_seq_one_letter_code
_entity_poly.pdbx_strand_id
1 'polypeptide(L)'
;MSKDRFELVSPFQPTGDQPEAIDALVKSIETGNRMQTLKGVTGSGKTFTMANIIQRINRPTLVLAHNKTLAAQLCSEFKEFFPKNAVEYFVSYYDYYQPEAYIASTDTYIEKDSAINEEIEKLRHSATSSLSERRDVIIVSSISCIYTLGDPIDYRNMVISLRQGMTKDRDELIRKLVEIQYERNDINFVRNKFRVRGDVVEIFPAYSSETAIRVEFFGDEVDRICEINTVTGEVKNVVSHVAIYPASHYIVPRERLMAGIEEIRRECDERVEYFRANNKLIEAQRIAERTNYDIEMLQEIGFCKGIENYSRVLSGRAPGSMPYTLLDYFPEDFVIFIDESRVTLPQARGMYGGDRSRKEALIEYGFRLPSALDNRPLKFDEFMGKLKQIVCVSATPGDLEKSESALIAEQVIRPTGLLDPEIDVRPVEGQIDDLIGEINARTAKEQRVLVTTLTKKMAEDLTAYLEKTGIKVRYMHHDVDTIERMEIIRDLRKGEFDVLVGINLLREGLDIPEVSLVAILDADKEGFLRSETSLVQTIGRAARNAEGKVIMYADEVTDSMQKAIQETYRRREIQQRYNTEHGITPQTIRKEIRDVLEISVTDKKNGKGGKKMSRKETEAAIAKLTAEMREAARLLEFEHAAYLRDKIAKLKETL
;
A
#
# COMPACT_ATOMS: atom_id res chain seq x y z
N MET A 1 30.09 -1.48 14.20
CA MET A 1 29.67 -2.35 13.09
C MET A 1 28.83 -1.49 12.17
N SER A 2 29.12 -1.43 10.88
CA SER A 2 28.53 -0.43 9.98
C SER A 2 27.01 -0.66 9.87
N LYS A 3 26.23 0.33 10.28
CA LYS A 3 24.75 0.39 10.17
C LYS A 3 24.25 0.44 8.71
N ASP A 4 25.12 0.14 7.71
CA ASP A 4 24.86 0.38 6.29
C ASP A 4 24.84 -0.91 5.45
N ARG A 5 24.68 -2.08 6.05
CA ARG A 5 24.61 -3.34 5.34
C ARG A 5 23.32 -4.11 5.64
N PHE A 6 22.72 -4.63 4.59
CA PHE A 6 21.62 -5.57 4.72
C PHE A 6 22.10 -6.91 5.27
N GLU A 7 21.44 -7.39 6.32
CA GLU A 7 21.67 -8.69 6.92
C GLU A 7 20.40 -9.54 6.83
N LEU A 8 20.38 -10.45 5.84
CA LEU A 8 19.27 -11.37 5.63
C LEU A 8 19.30 -12.45 6.72
N VAL A 9 18.20 -12.57 7.44
CA VAL A 9 17.96 -13.62 8.43
C VAL A 9 16.84 -14.53 7.93
N SER A 10 17.15 -15.78 7.64
CA SER A 10 16.17 -16.76 7.18
C SER A 10 16.57 -18.17 7.59
N PRO A 11 15.61 -19.02 8.00
CA PRO A 11 15.87 -20.45 8.20
C PRO A 11 16.04 -21.21 6.88
N PHE A 12 15.72 -20.56 5.74
CA PHE A 12 15.76 -21.16 4.41
C PHE A 12 17.01 -20.76 3.65
N GLN A 13 17.45 -21.63 2.74
CA GLN A 13 18.49 -21.37 1.76
C GLN A 13 17.85 -21.33 0.36
N PRO A 14 18.40 -20.58 -0.59
CA PRO A 14 17.94 -20.60 -1.98
C PRO A 14 18.00 -22.01 -2.57
N THR A 15 16.89 -22.45 -3.16
CA THR A 15 16.74 -23.80 -3.76
C THR A 15 16.11 -23.73 -5.15
N GLY A 16 16.16 -24.82 -5.90
CA GLY A 16 15.61 -24.89 -7.25
C GLY A 16 16.28 -23.89 -8.20
N ASP A 17 15.48 -23.09 -8.87
CA ASP A 17 15.93 -22.05 -9.81
C ASP A 17 16.42 -20.76 -9.12
N GLN A 18 16.19 -20.64 -7.79
CA GLN A 18 16.49 -19.41 -7.06
C GLN A 18 17.97 -19.01 -7.12
N PRO A 19 18.96 -19.91 -6.89
CA PRO A 19 20.37 -19.54 -6.94
C PRO A 19 20.77 -18.95 -8.30
N GLU A 20 20.38 -19.61 -9.39
CA GLU A 20 20.70 -19.15 -10.74
C GLU A 20 20.01 -17.82 -11.08
N ALA A 21 18.74 -17.68 -10.73
CA ALA A 21 18.00 -16.43 -10.94
C ALA A 21 18.62 -15.26 -10.14
N ILE A 22 19.02 -15.48 -8.88
CA ILE A 22 19.68 -14.49 -8.04
C ILE A 22 21.01 -14.08 -8.67
N ASP A 23 21.86 -15.04 -9.04
CA ASP A 23 23.18 -14.76 -9.63
C ASP A 23 23.06 -13.99 -10.94
N ALA A 24 22.14 -14.38 -11.81
CA ALA A 24 21.91 -13.72 -13.10
C ALA A 24 21.41 -12.29 -12.93
N LEU A 25 20.44 -12.07 -12.02
CA LEU A 25 19.86 -10.75 -11.77
C LEU A 25 20.85 -9.81 -11.08
N VAL A 26 21.60 -10.29 -10.08
CA VAL A 26 22.66 -9.52 -9.43
C VAL A 26 23.72 -9.09 -10.44
N LYS A 27 24.21 -10.01 -11.26
CA LYS A 27 25.17 -9.71 -12.31
C LYS A 27 24.62 -8.68 -13.31
N SER A 28 23.35 -8.80 -13.71
CA SER A 28 22.71 -7.85 -14.61
C SER A 28 22.64 -6.43 -14.00
N ILE A 29 22.32 -6.32 -12.72
CA ILE A 29 22.30 -5.05 -11.98
C ILE A 29 23.71 -4.46 -11.88
N GLU A 30 24.72 -5.26 -11.52
CA GLU A 30 26.11 -4.83 -11.35
C GLU A 30 26.75 -4.39 -12.68
N THR A 31 26.35 -4.99 -13.81
CA THR A 31 26.80 -4.55 -15.14
C THR A 31 26.11 -3.28 -15.63
N GLY A 32 25.17 -2.72 -14.85
CA GLY A 32 24.52 -1.45 -15.14
C GLY A 32 23.31 -1.56 -16.08
N ASN A 33 22.80 -2.77 -16.34
CA ASN A 33 21.58 -2.93 -17.12
C ASN A 33 20.40 -2.25 -16.42
N ARG A 34 19.65 -1.45 -17.20
CA ARG A 34 18.58 -0.63 -16.64
C ARG A 34 17.40 -1.43 -16.16
N MET A 35 16.96 -2.43 -16.92
CA MET A 35 15.76 -3.21 -16.63
C MET A 35 16.02 -4.71 -16.80
N GLN A 36 15.54 -5.48 -15.85
CA GLN A 36 15.54 -6.94 -15.85
C GLN A 36 14.25 -7.46 -15.23
N THR A 37 13.87 -8.69 -15.56
CA THR A 37 12.63 -9.30 -15.09
C THR A 37 12.88 -10.64 -14.41
N LEU A 38 12.31 -10.81 -13.23
CA LEU A 38 12.12 -12.11 -12.57
C LEU A 38 10.74 -12.66 -12.95
N LYS A 39 10.71 -13.65 -13.84
CA LYS A 39 9.50 -14.39 -14.20
C LYS A 39 9.32 -15.55 -13.23
N GLY A 40 8.62 -15.34 -12.13
CA GLY A 40 8.45 -16.34 -11.09
C GLY A 40 7.01 -16.80 -10.93
N VAL A 41 6.77 -18.12 -10.97
CA VAL A 41 5.44 -18.69 -10.74
C VAL A 41 4.97 -18.44 -9.31
N THR A 42 3.66 -18.54 -9.09
CA THR A 42 3.09 -18.43 -7.73
C THR A 42 3.63 -19.53 -6.83
N GLY A 43 4.13 -19.17 -5.66
CA GLY A 43 4.69 -20.14 -4.69
C GLY A 43 6.15 -20.52 -4.92
N SER A 44 6.84 -19.94 -5.93
CA SER A 44 8.28 -20.18 -6.14
C SER A 44 9.21 -19.44 -5.17
N GLY A 45 8.68 -18.58 -4.28
CA GLY A 45 9.48 -17.83 -3.32
C GLY A 45 10.07 -16.53 -3.88
N LYS A 46 9.37 -15.83 -4.77
CA LYS A 46 9.81 -14.55 -5.36
C LYS A 46 10.30 -13.54 -4.33
N THR A 47 9.57 -13.36 -3.21
CA THR A 47 9.97 -12.42 -2.15
C THR A 47 11.32 -12.79 -1.55
N PHE A 48 11.56 -14.08 -1.33
CA PHE A 48 12.85 -14.56 -0.81
C PHE A 48 13.99 -14.34 -1.81
N THR A 49 13.70 -14.52 -3.10
CA THR A 49 14.66 -14.21 -4.19
C THR A 49 14.99 -12.71 -4.20
N MET A 50 13.98 -11.83 -4.10
CA MET A 50 14.19 -10.39 -3.98
C MET A 50 15.06 -10.04 -2.75
N ALA A 51 14.78 -10.65 -1.60
CA ALA A 51 15.55 -10.42 -0.37
C ALA A 51 17.03 -10.80 -0.54
N ASN A 52 17.33 -11.93 -1.18
CA ASN A 52 18.70 -12.34 -1.47
C ASN A 52 19.40 -11.37 -2.44
N ILE A 53 18.70 -10.87 -3.46
CA ILE A 53 19.26 -9.86 -4.37
C ILE A 53 19.56 -8.58 -3.60
N ILE A 54 18.62 -8.07 -2.77
CA ILE A 54 18.80 -6.85 -1.96
C ILE A 54 20.02 -6.96 -1.06
N GLN A 55 20.19 -8.08 -0.36
CA GLN A 55 21.36 -8.32 0.47
C GLN A 55 22.67 -8.23 -0.32
N ARG A 56 22.72 -8.84 -1.52
CA ARG A 56 23.92 -8.89 -2.35
C ARG A 56 24.29 -7.55 -2.94
N ILE A 57 23.31 -6.82 -3.52
CA ILE A 57 23.57 -5.51 -4.12
C ILE A 57 23.84 -4.42 -3.08
N ASN A 58 23.32 -4.60 -1.88
CA ASN A 58 23.51 -3.70 -0.72
C ASN A 58 23.24 -2.21 -1.03
N ARG A 59 22.09 -1.92 -1.68
CA ARG A 59 21.66 -0.56 -2.06
C ARG A 59 20.28 -0.25 -1.48
N PRO A 60 19.98 1.02 -1.18
CA PRO A 60 18.63 1.44 -0.85
C PRO A 60 17.63 0.93 -1.89
N THR A 61 16.53 0.38 -1.41
CA THR A 61 15.60 -0.36 -2.25
C THR A 61 14.18 0.16 -2.09
N LEU A 62 13.51 0.37 -3.21
CA LEU A 62 12.06 0.60 -3.27
C LEU A 62 11.38 -0.66 -3.81
N VAL A 63 10.38 -1.16 -3.10
CA VAL A 63 9.51 -2.25 -3.55
C VAL A 63 8.13 -1.67 -3.82
N LEU A 64 7.72 -1.66 -5.08
CA LEU A 64 6.45 -1.09 -5.52
C LEU A 64 5.41 -2.20 -5.73
N ALA A 65 4.30 -2.13 -5.00
CA ALA A 65 3.16 -3.02 -5.12
C ALA A 65 1.93 -2.26 -5.66
N HIS A 66 1.04 -2.95 -6.35
CA HIS A 66 -0.12 -2.31 -7.01
C HIS A 66 -1.26 -1.93 -6.04
N ASN A 67 -1.29 -2.46 -4.80
CA ASN A 67 -2.27 -2.09 -3.78
C ASN A 67 -1.68 -2.10 -2.36
N LYS A 68 -2.44 -1.52 -1.39
CA LYS A 68 -2.03 -1.41 0.01
C LYS A 68 -1.87 -2.76 0.71
N THR A 69 -2.76 -3.71 0.44
CA THR A 69 -2.76 -5.04 1.08
C THR A 69 -1.52 -5.85 0.71
N LEU A 70 -1.18 -5.88 -0.58
CA LEU A 70 0.03 -6.55 -1.04
C LEU A 70 1.28 -5.85 -0.51
N ALA A 71 1.29 -4.51 -0.48
CA ALA A 71 2.39 -3.74 0.10
C ALA A 71 2.57 -4.07 1.60
N ALA A 72 1.48 -4.20 2.36
CA ALA A 72 1.54 -4.58 3.78
C ALA A 72 2.11 -6.00 3.96
N GLN A 73 1.65 -6.96 3.17
CA GLN A 73 2.15 -8.33 3.18
C GLN A 73 3.66 -8.37 2.89
N LEU A 74 4.10 -7.72 1.79
CA LEU A 74 5.51 -7.66 1.42
C LEU A 74 6.35 -6.98 2.50
N CYS A 75 5.85 -5.88 3.09
CA CYS A 75 6.53 -5.20 4.18
C CYS A 75 6.73 -6.11 5.39
N SER A 76 5.70 -6.90 5.77
CA SER A 76 5.80 -7.88 6.85
C SER A 76 6.84 -8.97 6.53
N GLU A 77 6.82 -9.53 5.31
CA GLU A 77 7.78 -10.55 4.88
C GLU A 77 9.23 -9.98 4.89
N PHE A 78 9.44 -8.76 4.38
CA PHE A 78 10.76 -8.13 4.42
C PHE A 78 11.23 -7.79 5.84
N LYS A 79 10.33 -7.43 6.77
CA LYS A 79 10.69 -7.24 8.19
C LYS A 79 11.16 -8.53 8.85
N GLU A 80 10.56 -9.66 8.48
CA GLU A 80 11.02 -10.97 8.94
C GLU A 80 12.41 -11.32 8.38
N PHE A 81 12.67 -11.01 7.10
CA PHE A 81 13.96 -11.24 6.47
C PHE A 81 15.05 -10.28 6.90
N PHE A 82 14.71 -9.05 7.26
CA PHE A 82 15.66 -7.99 7.62
C PHE A 82 15.34 -7.35 8.98
N PRO A 83 15.34 -8.13 10.09
CA PRO A 83 14.93 -7.64 11.40
C PRO A 83 15.84 -6.55 11.99
N LYS A 84 17.05 -6.38 11.46
CA LYS A 84 18.04 -5.38 11.91
C LYS A 84 18.13 -4.15 11.02
N ASN A 85 17.50 -4.18 9.86
CA ASN A 85 17.54 -3.12 8.85
C ASN A 85 16.26 -2.29 8.86
N ALA A 86 16.26 -1.13 8.22
CA ALA A 86 15.07 -0.30 8.12
C ALA A 86 14.16 -0.83 7.01
N VAL A 87 13.06 -1.46 7.39
CA VAL A 87 11.99 -1.86 6.46
C VAL A 87 10.77 -1.01 6.75
N GLU A 88 10.47 -0.12 5.83
CA GLU A 88 9.50 0.96 5.99
C GLU A 88 8.30 0.77 5.06
N TYR A 89 7.17 1.33 5.46
CA TYR A 89 5.91 1.24 4.74
C TYR A 89 5.45 2.61 4.26
N PHE A 90 5.19 2.76 2.96
CA PHE A 90 4.81 4.04 2.38
C PHE A 90 3.62 3.89 1.42
N VAL A 91 2.40 4.12 1.92
CA VAL A 91 1.17 4.06 1.15
C VAL A 91 0.34 5.33 1.34
N SER A 92 -0.78 5.46 0.67
CA SER A 92 -1.72 6.56 0.91
C SER A 92 -2.22 6.52 2.36
N TYR A 93 -2.09 7.65 3.07
CA TYR A 93 -2.50 7.77 4.48
C TYR A 93 -4.00 8.00 4.69
N TYR A 94 -4.78 7.93 3.62
CA TYR A 94 -6.24 8.04 3.71
C TYR A 94 -6.87 6.64 3.91
N ASP A 95 -7.66 6.47 4.97
CA ASP A 95 -8.52 5.30 5.15
C ASP A 95 -9.68 5.34 4.16
N TYR A 96 -10.27 6.52 4.05
CA TYR A 96 -11.27 6.87 3.04
C TYR A 96 -10.78 8.11 2.29
N TYR A 97 -10.91 8.11 0.98
CA TYR A 97 -10.54 9.23 0.13
C TYR A 97 -11.57 9.47 -0.96
N GLN A 98 -12.37 10.51 -0.78
CA GLN A 98 -13.17 11.08 -1.83
C GLN A 98 -12.45 12.32 -2.38
N PRO A 99 -11.91 12.26 -3.60
CA PRO A 99 -11.26 13.41 -4.17
C PRO A 99 -12.25 14.54 -4.42
N GLU A 100 -11.80 15.78 -4.23
CA GLU A 100 -12.55 16.96 -4.64
C GLU A 100 -12.90 16.86 -6.12
N ALA A 101 -14.15 17.04 -6.48
CA ALA A 101 -14.61 16.97 -7.87
C ALA A 101 -15.80 17.92 -8.10
N TYR A 102 -16.00 18.29 -9.37
CA TYR A 102 -17.18 19.02 -9.77
C TYR A 102 -17.81 18.36 -10.99
N ILE A 103 -19.11 18.10 -10.89
CA ILE A 103 -19.93 17.49 -11.95
C ILE A 103 -20.80 18.58 -12.56
N ALA A 104 -20.35 19.14 -13.68
CA ALA A 104 -21.02 20.29 -14.34
C ALA A 104 -22.44 19.98 -14.80
N SER A 105 -22.73 18.72 -15.21
CA SER A 105 -24.07 18.32 -15.69
C SER A 105 -25.14 18.37 -14.62
N THR A 106 -24.78 18.24 -13.33
CA THR A 106 -25.68 18.25 -12.19
C THR A 106 -25.44 19.42 -11.24
N ASP A 107 -24.51 20.33 -11.57
CA ASP A 107 -24.04 21.42 -10.70
C ASP A 107 -23.71 20.91 -9.29
N THR A 108 -23.02 19.75 -9.21
CA THR A 108 -22.71 19.11 -7.95
C THR A 108 -21.23 19.24 -7.63
N TYR A 109 -20.93 19.99 -6.57
CA TYR A 109 -19.60 20.04 -5.99
C TYR A 109 -19.44 18.94 -4.93
N ILE A 110 -18.42 18.11 -5.09
CA ILE A 110 -18.02 17.08 -4.15
C ILE A 110 -16.81 17.62 -3.40
N GLU A 111 -17.02 17.95 -2.13
CA GLU A 111 -15.90 18.37 -1.28
C GLU A 111 -14.92 17.20 -1.06
N LYS A 112 -13.62 17.54 -0.96
CA LYS A 112 -12.64 16.54 -0.52
C LYS A 112 -13.01 16.03 0.87
N ASP A 113 -13.39 14.78 0.96
CA ASP A 113 -13.61 14.09 2.21
C ASP A 113 -12.54 13.01 2.39
N SER A 114 -11.88 13.03 3.54
CA SER A 114 -10.78 12.10 3.80
C SER A 114 -10.59 11.90 5.30
N ALA A 115 -10.55 10.65 5.70
CA ALA A 115 -10.10 10.26 7.02
C ALA A 115 -8.59 9.95 6.96
N ILE A 116 -7.79 10.69 7.72
CA ILE A 116 -6.34 10.47 7.81
C ILE A 116 -6.08 9.37 8.82
N ASN A 117 -5.33 8.37 8.39
CA ASN A 117 -4.82 7.33 9.26
C ASN A 117 -3.49 7.80 9.87
N GLU A 118 -3.51 8.15 11.13
CA GLU A 118 -2.35 8.68 11.86
C GLU A 118 -1.18 7.66 11.91
N GLU A 119 -1.48 6.36 11.95
CA GLU A 119 -0.46 5.33 11.96
C GLU A 119 0.26 5.23 10.60
N ILE A 120 -0.49 5.31 9.49
CA ILE A 120 0.11 5.32 8.15
C ILE A 120 0.90 6.63 7.94
N GLU A 121 0.41 7.77 8.40
CA GLU A 121 1.14 9.04 8.33
C GLU A 121 2.48 8.95 9.08
N LYS A 122 2.48 8.41 10.29
CA LYS A 122 3.69 8.12 11.06
C LYS A 122 4.70 7.26 10.28
N LEU A 123 4.23 6.17 9.65
CA LEU A 123 5.08 5.29 8.85
C LEU A 123 5.65 5.99 7.62
N ARG A 124 4.93 6.92 7.01
CA ARG A 124 5.46 7.75 5.91
C ARG A 124 6.58 8.68 6.38
N HIS A 125 6.44 9.29 7.55
CA HIS A 125 7.51 10.08 8.17
C HIS A 125 8.71 9.21 8.56
N SER A 126 8.48 8.01 9.08
CA SER A 126 9.54 7.04 9.36
C SER A 126 10.32 6.69 8.09
N ALA A 127 9.63 6.45 6.97
CA ALA A 127 10.26 6.12 5.70
C ALA A 127 11.19 7.24 5.19
N THR A 128 10.72 8.50 5.22
CA THR A 128 11.52 9.65 4.73
C THR A 128 12.69 9.99 5.66
N SER A 129 12.53 9.85 6.98
CA SER A 129 13.62 10.02 7.93
C SER A 129 14.66 8.92 7.80
N SER A 130 14.25 7.65 7.66
CA SER A 130 15.16 6.52 7.43
C SER A 130 16.01 6.71 6.18
N LEU A 131 15.43 7.17 5.05
CA LEU A 131 16.19 7.48 3.83
C LEU A 131 17.23 8.60 4.02
N SER A 132 16.98 9.52 4.96
CA SER A 132 17.92 10.60 5.25
C SER A 132 19.07 10.18 6.14
N GLU A 133 18.88 9.16 6.98
CA GLU A 133 19.85 8.73 8.01
C GLU A 133 20.65 7.48 7.65
N ARG A 134 20.07 6.59 6.80
CA ARG A 134 20.58 5.23 6.59
C ARG A 134 20.64 4.89 5.10
N ARG A 135 21.48 3.92 4.76
CA ARG A 135 21.55 3.36 3.41
C ARG A 135 20.93 1.95 3.33
N ASP A 136 20.81 1.26 4.44
CA ASP A 136 20.21 -0.08 4.55
C ASP A 136 18.68 0.01 4.71
N VAL A 137 18.03 0.69 3.77
CA VAL A 137 16.59 0.99 3.80
C VAL A 137 15.86 0.28 2.68
N ILE A 138 14.81 -0.45 3.03
CA ILE A 138 13.81 -1.01 2.10
C ILE A 138 12.51 -0.26 2.35
N ILE A 139 11.99 0.42 1.33
CA ILE A 139 10.64 1.00 1.40
C ILE A 139 9.71 0.14 0.56
N VAL A 140 8.65 -0.36 1.18
CA VAL A 140 7.56 -1.02 0.47
C VAL A 140 6.42 -0.02 0.29
N SER A 141 6.09 0.26 -0.96
CA SER A 141 5.14 1.30 -1.32
C SER A 141 4.05 0.81 -2.25
N SER A 142 2.89 1.46 -2.19
CA SER A 142 1.90 1.41 -3.27
C SER A 142 2.22 2.48 -4.32
N ILE A 143 1.35 2.61 -5.32
CA ILE A 143 1.48 3.64 -6.36
C ILE A 143 1.54 5.08 -5.81
N SER A 144 1.24 5.27 -4.52
CA SER A 144 1.35 6.58 -3.86
C SER A 144 2.75 7.19 -3.91
N CYS A 145 3.80 6.41 -4.17
CA CYS A 145 5.17 6.88 -4.32
C CYS A 145 5.39 7.84 -5.50
N ILE A 146 4.50 7.83 -6.51
CA ILE A 146 4.59 8.73 -7.68
C ILE A 146 3.79 10.02 -7.51
N TYR A 147 3.06 10.18 -6.39
CA TYR A 147 2.30 11.39 -6.10
C TYR A 147 3.19 12.46 -5.44
N THR A 148 2.75 13.70 -5.60
CA THR A 148 3.44 14.87 -5.06
C THR A 148 3.73 14.70 -3.56
N LEU A 149 4.97 14.98 -3.20
CA LEU A 149 5.47 15.09 -1.85
C LEU A 149 6.21 16.43 -1.72
N GLY A 150 6.53 16.87 -0.50
CA GLY A 150 7.32 18.08 -0.29
C GLY A 150 8.73 18.00 -0.89
N ASP A 151 9.39 19.15 -1.00
CA ASP A 151 10.76 19.23 -1.50
C ASP A 151 11.71 18.49 -0.52
N PRO A 152 12.46 17.46 -0.96
CA PRO A 152 13.37 16.73 -0.10
C PRO A 152 14.55 17.58 0.40
N ILE A 153 14.92 18.65 -0.32
CA ILE A 153 15.98 19.57 0.10
C ILE A 153 15.49 20.41 1.27
N ASP A 154 14.28 20.98 1.17
CA ASP A 154 13.69 21.73 2.28
C ASP A 154 13.49 20.83 3.50
N TYR A 155 12.96 19.63 3.31
CA TYR A 155 12.74 18.66 4.39
C TYR A 155 14.04 18.36 5.14
N ARG A 156 15.16 18.17 4.44
CA ARG A 156 16.48 17.90 5.06
C ARG A 156 17.09 19.15 5.70
N ASN A 157 16.97 20.32 5.07
CA ASN A 157 17.55 21.57 5.57
C ASN A 157 16.85 22.07 6.84
N MET A 158 15.60 21.69 7.05
CA MET A 158 14.82 22.08 8.22
C MET A 158 14.89 21.06 9.37
N VAL A 159 15.73 20.03 9.27
CA VAL A 159 16.03 19.13 10.39
C VAL A 159 16.74 19.87 11.51
N ILE A 160 16.24 19.74 12.75
CA ILE A 160 16.89 20.27 13.94
C ILE A 160 17.85 19.23 14.48
N SER A 161 19.14 19.49 14.36
CA SER A 161 20.19 18.64 14.94
C SER A 161 20.60 19.18 16.31
N LEU A 162 20.53 18.33 17.34
CA LEU A 162 20.92 18.65 18.69
C LEU A 162 22.00 17.69 19.17
N ARG A 163 23.02 18.23 19.85
CA ARG A 163 24.08 17.46 20.46
C ARG A 163 24.27 17.89 21.90
N GLN A 164 24.57 16.95 22.78
CA GLN A 164 24.94 17.25 24.14
C GLN A 164 26.19 18.15 24.17
N GLY A 165 26.18 19.17 25.01
CA GLY A 165 27.26 20.17 25.16
C GLY A 165 27.26 21.29 24.10
N MET A 166 26.28 21.31 23.17
CA MET A 166 26.18 22.42 22.20
C MET A 166 25.55 23.65 22.83
N THR A 167 26.05 24.82 22.47
CA THR A 167 25.41 26.08 22.80
C THR A 167 24.17 26.28 21.93
N LYS A 168 23.04 26.35 22.55
CA LYS A 168 21.73 26.52 21.90
C LYS A 168 20.75 27.15 22.87
N ASP A 169 20.22 28.29 22.53
CA ASP A 169 19.13 28.93 23.29
C ASP A 169 17.85 28.08 23.22
N ARG A 170 17.21 27.87 24.39
CA ARG A 170 15.95 27.11 24.51
C ARG A 170 14.83 27.72 23.66
N ASP A 171 14.70 29.04 23.68
CA ASP A 171 13.62 29.74 22.99
C ASP A 171 13.88 29.76 21.46
N GLU A 172 15.14 29.69 21.04
CA GLU A 172 15.48 29.45 19.64
C GLU A 172 15.03 28.03 19.20
N LEU A 173 15.25 27.00 20.04
CA LEU A 173 14.75 25.66 19.77
C LEU A 173 13.22 25.65 19.66
N ILE A 174 12.50 26.31 20.57
CA ILE A 174 11.05 26.42 20.55
C ILE A 174 10.57 27.07 19.25
N ARG A 175 11.17 28.17 18.82
CA ARG A 175 10.83 28.83 17.55
C ARG A 175 11.06 27.90 16.35
N LYS A 176 12.18 27.19 16.31
CA LYS A 176 12.46 26.22 15.24
C LYS A 176 11.48 25.06 15.22
N LEU A 177 11.02 24.57 16.38
CA LEU A 177 9.99 23.52 16.44
C LEU A 177 8.67 24.00 15.82
N VAL A 178 8.27 25.23 16.07
CA VAL A 178 7.08 25.83 15.43
C VAL A 178 7.30 25.99 13.92
N GLU A 179 8.47 26.42 13.48
CA GLU A 179 8.81 26.55 12.07
C GLU A 179 8.72 25.22 11.32
N ILE A 180 9.07 24.09 11.98
CA ILE A 180 8.95 22.75 11.40
C ILE A 180 7.60 22.08 11.70
N GLN A 181 6.59 22.88 12.03
CA GLN A 181 5.18 22.49 12.17
C GLN A 181 4.87 21.61 13.40
N TYR A 182 5.68 21.66 14.48
CA TYR A 182 5.30 21.12 15.78
C TYR A 182 4.42 22.11 16.53
N GLU A 183 3.38 21.61 17.18
CA GLU A 183 2.46 22.40 17.99
C GLU A 183 2.85 22.29 19.48
N ARG A 184 2.90 23.43 20.19
CA ARG A 184 3.05 23.40 21.63
C ARG A 184 1.77 22.99 22.32
N ASN A 185 1.84 21.92 23.10
CA ASN A 185 0.72 21.49 23.91
C ASN A 185 1.22 20.83 25.21
N ASP A 186 1.12 21.55 26.32
CA ASP A 186 1.62 21.12 27.61
C ASP A 186 0.69 20.10 28.31
N ILE A 187 -0.54 19.94 27.84
CA ILE A 187 -1.59 19.07 28.43
C ILE A 187 -1.71 17.77 27.62
N ASN A 188 -1.99 17.90 26.32
CA ASN A 188 -2.18 16.75 25.41
C ASN A 188 -0.89 16.49 24.63
N PHE A 189 0.00 15.68 25.21
CA PHE A 189 1.29 15.36 24.64
C PHE A 189 1.17 14.13 23.73
N VAL A 190 0.87 14.38 22.48
CA VAL A 190 0.73 13.38 21.41
C VAL A 190 1.73 13.66 20.29
N ARG A 191 1.81 12.80 19.30
CA ARG A 191 2.68 12.92 18.12
C ARG A 191 2.54 14.33 17.48
N ASN A 192 3.64 14.86 16.93
CA ASN A 192 3.77 16.21 16.35
C ASN A 192 3.63 17.36 17.34
N LYS A 193 3.71 17.09 18.64
CA LYS A 193 3.64 18.12 19.67
C LYS A 193 4.88 18.18 20.51
N PHE A 194 5.12 19.33 21.11
CA PHE A 194 6.13 19.51 22.12
C PHE A 194 5.56 20.21 23.36
N ARG A 195 6.18 20.02 24.49
CA ARG A 195 5.85 20.72 25.74
C ARG A 195 7.10 21.25 26.42
N VAL A 196 6.92 22.30 27.20
CA VAL A 196 8.02 23.00 27.87
C VAL A 196 7.74 23.08 29.36
N ARG A 197 8.70 22.65 30.17
CA ARG A 197 8.61 22.71 31.64
C ARG A 197 9.94 23.23 32.20
N GLY A 198 10.02 24.52 32.52
CA GLY A 198 11.27 25.15 32.94
C GLY A 198 12.33 25.07 31.85
N ASP A 199 13.46 24.50 32.18
CA ASP A 199 14.61 24.31 31.26
C ASP A 199 14.54 22.97 30.47
N VAL A 200 13.39 22.32 30.46
CA VAL A 200 13.18 21.05 29.78
C VAL A 200 12.19 21.22 28.62
N VAL A 201 12.60 20.78 27.44
CA VAL A 201 11.75 20.67 26.25
C VAL A 201 11.57 19.21 25.91
N GLU A 202 10.32 18.74 25.88
CA GLU A 202 9.98 17.38 25.44
C GLU A 202 9.28 17.45 24.09
N ILE A 203 9.75 16.65 23.14
CA ILE A 203 9.31 16.65 21.74
C ILE A 203 8.83 15.25 21.39
N PHE A 204 7.60 15.12 20.87
CA PHE A 204 7.08 13.86 20.38
C PHE A 204 7.20 13.81 18.85
N PRO A 205 8.23 13.11 18.31
CA PRO A 205 8.53 13.14 16.89
C PRO A 205 7.42 12.60 16.00
N ALA A 206 7.33 13.12 14.79
CA ALA A 206 6.35 12.71 13.77
C ALA A 206 6.41 11.21 13.40
N TYR A 207 7.61 10.62 13.48
CA TYR A 207 7.93 9.24 13.12
C TYR A 207 7.88 8.25 14.30
N SER A 208 7.64 8.73 15.53
CA SER A 208 7.64 7.87 16.72
C SER A 208 6.24 7.51 17.20
N SER A 209 6.10 6.33 17.83
CA SER A 209 4.83 5.86 18.41
C SER A 209 4.77 5.94 19.93
N GLU A 210 5.89 5.77 20.62
CA GLU A 210 5.93 5.63 22.09
C GLU A 210 7.12 6.36 22.74
N THR A 211 8.01 6.89 21.92
CA THR A 211 9.24 7.50 22.40
C THR A 211 9.26 8.98 22.07
N ALA A 212 9.42 9.82 23.09
CA ALA A 212 9.66 11.24 22.92
C ALA A 212 11.12 11.58 23.26
N ILE A 213 11.56 12.70 22.76
CA ILE A 213 12.90 13.25 23.01
C ILE A 213 12.76 14.33 24.11
N ARG A 214 13.51 14.16 25.17
CA ARG A 214 13.65 15.17 26.22
C ARG A 214 15.00 15.84 26.09
N VAL A 215 14.99 17.16 25.98
CA VAL A 215 16.18 18.01 25.92
C VAL A 215 16.21 18.84 27.21
N GLU A 216 17.24 18.69 28.01
CA GLU A 216 17.46 19.42 29.26
C GLU A 216 18.55 20.48 29.00
N PHE A 217 18.24 21.72 29.40
CA PHE A 217 19.13 22.87 29.24
C PHE A 217 19.75 23.30 30.56
N PHE A 218 20.99 23.75 30.53
CA PHE A 218 21.62 24.48 31.61
C PHE A 218 22.10 25.84 31.06
N GLY A 219 21.32 26.89 31.31
CA GLY A 219 21.51 28.17 30.61
C GLY A 219 21.29 28.02 29.12
N ASP A 220 22.29 28.40 28.31
CA ASP A 220 22.26 28.32 26.84
C ASP A 220 23.01 27.07 26.33
N GLU A 221 23.18 26.03 27.14
CA GLU A 221 23.84 24.80 26.77
C GLU A 221 22.85 23.62 26.85
N VAL A 222 22.91 22.72 25.88
CA VAL A 222 22.18 21.43 25.91
C VAL A 222 22.95 20.49 26.85
N ASP A 223 22.49 20.38 28.09
CA ASP A 223 23.13 19.57 29.13
C ASP A 223 22.91 18.08 28.87
N ARG A 224 21.69 17.67 28.55
CA ARG A 224 21.33 16.26 28.36
C ARG A 224 20.23 16.06 27.34
N ILE A 225 20.36 14.95 26.59
CA ILE A 225 19.33 14.49 25.65
C ILE A 225 18.93 13.06 25.99
N CYS A 226 17.64 12.80 26.17
CA CYS A 226 17.11 11.48 26.54
C CYS A 226 15.95 11.06 25.63
N GLU A 227 15.88 9.77 25.36
CA GLU A 227 14.67 9.13 24.87
C GLU A 227 13.81 8.73 26.07
N ILE A 228 12.57 9.15 26.10
CA ILE A 228 11.63 8.88 27.18
C ILE A 228 10.39 8.15 26.68
N ASN A 229 9.79 7.33 27.53
CA ASN A 229 8.46 6.79 27.27
C ASN A 229 7.41 7.90 27.44
N THR A 230 6.54 8.08 26.42
CA THR A 230 5.57 9.16 26.39
C THR A 230 4.47 9.05 27.45
N VAL A 231 4.18 7.82 27.93
CA VAL A 231 3.12 7.53 28.91
C VAL A 231 3.66 7.62 30.34
N THR A 232 4.81 6.95 30.60
CA THR A 232 5.38 6.87 31.95
C THR A 232 6.37 8.01 32.26
N GLY A 233 6.91 8.65 31.23
CA GLY A 233 8.01 9.63 31.37
C GLY A 233 9.37 9.02 31.73
N GLU A 234 9.46 7.69 31.76
CA GLU A 234 10.69 6.97 32.10
C GLU A 234 11.75 7.15 31.02
N VAL A 235 12.99 7.38 31.42
CA VAL A 235 14.13 7.47 30.52
C VAL A 235 14.50 6.09 30.00
N LYS A 236 14.35 5.87 28.69
CA LYS A 236 14.75 4.64 28.01
C LYS A 236 16.25 4.63 27.71
N ASN A 237 16.74 5.72 27.12
CA ASN A 237 18.13 5.87 26.71
C ASN A 237 18.61 7.30 26.92
N VAL A 238 19.91 7.49 27.13
CA VAL A 238 20.59 8.78 27.02
C VAL A 238 21.37 8.79 25.72
N VAL A 239 21.16 9.81 24.90
CA VAL A 239 21.78 9.93 23.59
C VAL A 239 22.64 11.18 23.49
N SER A 240 23.76 11.10 22.79
CA SER A 240 24.67 12.25 22.60
C SER A 240 24.24 13.16 21.45
N HIS A 241 23.38 12.68 20.58
CA HIS A 241 22.89 13.39 19.39
C HIS A 241 21.49 12.93 19.02
N VAL A 242 20.67 13.85 18.53
CA VAL A 242 19.36 13.58 17.95
C VAL A 242 19.07 14.51 16.77
N ALA A 243 18.37 13.99 15.76
CA ALA A 243 17.80 14.75 14.65
C ALA A 243 16.28 14.80 14.78
N ILE A 244 15.69 15.97 14.80
CA ILE A 244 14.24 16.18 14.81
C ILE A 244 13.80 16.57 13.43
N TYR A 245 13.06 15.69 12.77
CA TYR A 245 12.51 15.89 11.43
C TYR A 245 11.20 16.70 11.48
N PRO A 246 10.87 17.44 10.40
CA PRO A 246 9.62 18.19 10.31
C PRO A 246 8.38 17.34 10.55
N ALA A 247 7.36 17.93 11.14
CA ALA A 247 6.07 17.29 11.41
C ALA A 247 5.19 17.15 10.14
N SER A 248 5.58 17.79 9.03
CA SER A 248 4.91 17.72 7.74
C SER A 248 5.92 17.54 6.60
N HIS A 249 5.54 16.80 5.57
CA HIS A 249 6.34 16.74 4.34
C HIS A 249 6.24 18.02 3.51
N TYR A 250 5.14 18.80 3.64
CA TYR A 250 4.92 20.07 2.96
C TYR A 250 5.42 21.25 3.78
N ILE A 251 6.72 21.23 4.05
CA ILE A 251 7.36 22.32 4.78
C ILE A 251 8.09 23.26 3.82
N VAL A 252 7.98 24.54 4.10
CA VAL A 252 8.56 25.59 3.24
C VAL A 252 9.24 26.64 4.14
N PRO A 253 10.49 27.04 3.86
CA PRO A 253 11.13 28.15 4.55
C PRO A 253 10.28 29.42 4.47
N ARG A 254 10.23 30.20 5.57
CA ARG A 254 9.35 31.39 5.69
C ARG A 254 9.51 32.40 4.56
N GLU A 255 10.73 32.66 4.13
CA GLU A 255 11.00 33.58 3.03
C GLU A 255 10.36 33.12 1.73
N ARG A 256 10.48 31.83 1.42
CA ARG A 256 9.87 31.25 0.23
C ARG A 256 8.35 31.16 0.34
N LEU A 257 7.81 30.91 1.54
CA LEU A 257 6.37 30.97 1.80
C LEU A 257 5.80 32.35 1.49
N MET A 258 6.45 33.42 1.95
CA MET A 258 6.00 34.78 1.69
C MET A 258 6.06 35.14 0.20
N ALA A 259 7.13 34.76 -0.49
CA ALA A 259 7.24 34.94 -1.94
C ALA A 259 6.15 34.14 -2.70
N GLY A 260 5.86 32.91 -2.26
CA GLY A 260 4.80 32.07 -2.81
C GLY A 260 3.41 32.66 -2.61
N ILE A 261 3.13 33.28 -1.46
CA ILE A 261 1.86 33.96 -1.18
C ILE A 261 1.60 35.08 -2.16
N GLU A 262 2.63 35.89 -2.49
CA GLU A 262 2.49 36.95 -3.48
C GLU A 262 2.23 36.41 -4.90
N GLU A 263 2.83 35.28 -5.25
CA GLU A 263 2.55 34.60 -6.54
C GLU A 263 1.13 34.04 -6.58
N ILE A 264 0.66 33.40 -5.48
CA ILE A 264 -0.71 32.89 -5.36
C ILE A 264 -1.73 34.05 -5.50
N ARG A 265 -1.47 35.19 -4.88
CA ARG A 265 -2.31 36.39 -4.96
C ARG A 265 -2.41 36.88 -6.40
N ARG A 266 -1.27 37.02 -7.07
CA ARG A 266 -1.22 37.46 -8.49
C ARG A 266 -1.99 36.49 -9.38
N GLU A 267 -1.77 35.21 -9.26
CA GLU A 267 -2.49 34.17 -10.03
C GLU A 267 -4.00 34.20 -9.77
N CYS A 268 -4.41 34.49 -8.53
CA CYS A 268 -5.81 34.66 -8.17
C CYS A 268 -6.42 35.89 -8.87
N ASP A 269 -5.76 37.04 -8.82
CA ASP A 269 -6.22 38.28 -9.45
C ASP A 269 -6.36 38.11 -10.97
N GLU A 270 -5.38 37.52 -11.62
CA GLU A 270 -5.42 37.20 -13.07
C GLU A 270 -6.60 36.27 -13.40
N ARG A 271 -6.88 35.28 -12.52
CA ARG A 271 -7.98 34.33 -12.74
C ARG A 271 -9.35 34.94 -12.49
N VAL A 272 -9.47 35.84 -11.53
CA VAL A 272 -10.69 36.62 -11.27
C VAL A 272 -11.00 37.54 -12.45
N GLU A 273 -10.01 38.23 -13.01
CA GLU A 273 -10.17 39.05 -14.20
C GLU A 273 -10.60 38.22 -15.41
N TYR A 274 -9.98 37.06 -15.62
CA TYR A 274 -10.37 36.12 -16.68
C TYR A 274 -11.84 35.73 -16.57
N PHE A 275 -12.32 35.34 -15.37
CA PHE A 275 -13.71 34.95 -15.18
C PHE A 275 -14.69 36.10 -15.38
N ARG A 276 -14.35 37.32 -14.91
CA ARG A 276 -15.17 38.51 -15.12
C ARG A 276 -15.27 38.87 -16.60
N ALA A 277 -14.17 38.83 -17.35
CA ALA A 277 -14.15 39.05 -18.77
C ALA A 277 -15.00 38.06 -19.58
N ASN A 278 -15.20 36.86 -19.06
CA ASN A 278 -16.00 35.80 -19.66
C ASN A 278 -17.43 35.70 -19.05
N ASN A 279 -17.90 36.72 -18.30
CA ASN A 279 -19.19 36.75 -17.60
C ASN A 279 -19.43 35.57 -16.61
N LYS A 280 -18.37 34.95 -16.10
CA LYS A 280 -18.40 33.91 -15.09
C LYS A 280 -18.25 34.52 -13.69
N LEU A 281 -19.30 35.23 -13.21
CA LEU A 281 -19.21 36.04 -11.99
C LEU A 281 -19.19 35.17 -10.71
N ILE A 282 -19.88 34.03 -10.72
CA ILE A 282 -19.91 33.08 -9.61
C ILE A 282 -18.55 32.43 -9.43
N GLU A 283 -17.91 32.02 -10.53
CA GLU A 283 -16.57 31.44 -10.52
C GLU A 283 -15.53 32.45 -10.05
N ALA A 284 -15.66 33.73 -10.45
CA ALA A 284 -14.79 34.81 -10.02
C ALA A 284 -14.88 35.04 -8.52
N GLN A 285 -16.10 35.06 -7.93
CA GLN A 285 -16.31 35.22 -6.50
C GLN A 285 -15.76 34.00 -5.74
N ARG A 286 -16.09 32.81 -6.19
CA ARG A 286 -15.71 31.54 -5.55
C ARG A 286 -14.19 31.41 -5.42
N ILE A 287 -13.45 31.66 -6.51
CA ILE A 287 -11.99 31.53 -6.47
C ILE A 287 -11.35 32.60 -5.61
N ALA A 288 -11.89 33.84 -5.63
CA ALA A 288 -11.39 34.93 -4.82
C ALA A 288 -11.57 34.65 -3.31
N GLU A 289 -12.78 34.27 -2.87
CA GLU A 289 -13.06 33.94 -1.48
C GLU A 289 -12.19 32.82 -0.96
N ARG A 290 -12.12 31.72 -1.71
CA ARG A 290 -11.33 30.56 -1.32
C ARG A 290 -9.85 30.89 -1.22
N THR A 291 -9.28 31.53 -2.24
CA THR A 291 -7.84 31.81 -2.27
C THR A 291 -7.44 32.82 -1.22
N ASN A 292 -8.25 33.87 -0.97
CA ASN A 292 -7.96 34.83 0.09
C ASN A 292 -7.98 34.17 1.48
N TYR A 293 -8.94 33.30 1.75
CA TYR A 293 -8.96 32.53 3.00
C TYR A 293 -7.70 31.64 3.14
N ASP A 294 -7.32 30.93 2.09
CA ASP A 294 -6.12 30.08 2.11
C ASP A 294 -4.85 30.93 2.33
N ILE A 295 -4.77 32.14 1.74
CA ILE A 295 -3.66 33.08 1.95
C ILE A 295 -3.58 33.55 3.42
N GLU A 296 -4.70 33.92 4.03
CA GLU A 296 -4.73 34.32 5.44
C GLU A 296 -4.21 33.18 6.34
N MET A 297 -4.67 31.96 6.11
CA MET A 297 -4.19 30.80 6.86
C MET A 297 -2.69 30.55 6.67
N LEU A 298 -2.17 30.70 5.44
CA LEU A 298 -0.73 30.56 5.16
C LEU A 298 0.10 31.65 5.85
N GLN A 299 -0.41 32.89 5.94
CA GLN A 299 0.28 34.00 6.60
C GLN A 299 0.34 33.83 8.11
N GLU A 300 -0.79 33.43 8.75
CA GLU A 300 -0.93 33.35 10.20
C GLU A 300 -0.28 32.11 10.81
N ILE A 301 -0.51 30.94 10.20
CA ILE A 301 -0.07 29.65 10.76
C ILE A 301 0.88 28.86 9.87
N GLY A 302 1.18 29.37 8.67
CA GLY A 302 2.06 28.68 7.70
C GLY A 302 1.46 27.46 7.03
N PHE A 303 0.16 27.23 7.18
CA PHE A 303 -0.55 26.07 6.63
C PHE A 303 -2.00 26.41 6.27
N CYS A 304 -2.54 25.78 5.22
CA CYS A 304 -3.97 25.80 4.91
C CYS A 304 -4.48 24.43 4.47
N LYS A 305 -5.78 24.19 4.60
CA LYS A 305 -6.42 22.95 4.11
C LYS A 305 -6.29 22.88 2.60
N GLY A 306 -5.59 21.87 2.07
CA GLY A 306 -5.33 21.72 0.64
C GLY A 306 -4.07 22.45 0.15
N ILE A 307 -3.11 22.70 1.05
CA ILE A 307 -1.81 23.34 0.76
C ILE A 307 -1.08 22.63 -0.40
N GLU A 308 -1.31 21.35 -0.61
CA GLU A 308 -0.76 20.60 -1.73
C GLU A 308 -1.12 21.18 -3.10
N ASN A 309 -2.26 21.89 -3.24
CA ASN A 309 -2.65 22.54 -4.49
C ASN A 309 -1.77 23.73 -4.84
N TYR A 310 -1.06 24.28 -3.88
CA TYR A 310 -0.09 25.36 -4.03
C TYR A 310 1.36 24.86 -4.06
N SER A 311 1.59 23.53 -4.05
CA SER A 311 2.92 22.92 -3.92
C SER A 311 3.92 23.39 -4.97
N ARG A 312 3.49 23.66 -6.22
CA ARG A 312 4.36 24.21 -7.28
C ARG A 312 4.88 25.59 -6.89
N VAL A 313 3.99 26.47 -6.53
CA VAL A 313 4.32 27.86 -6.18
C VAL A 313 5.18 27.91 -4.94
N LEU A 314 4.78 27.20 -3.88
CA LEU A 314 5.50 27.15 -2.61
C LEU A 314 6.91 26.53 -2.72
N SER A 315 7.11 25.60 -3.65
CA SER A 315 8.44 25.04 -3.94
C SER A 315 9.26 25.86 -4.94
N GLY A 316 8.71 26.96 -5.48
CA GLY A 316 9.39 27.81 -6.46
C GLY A 316 9.64 27.13 -7.82
N ARG A 317 8.89 26.08 -8.15
CA ARG A 317 9.03 25.36 -9.41
C ARG A 317 8.35 26.08 -10.57
N ALA A 318 8.89 25.94 -11.77
CA ALA A 318 8.27 26.49 -12.98
C ALA A 318 6.92 25.79 -13.28
N PRO A 319 5.94 26.50 -13.90
CA PRO A 319 4.69 25.90 -14.34
C PRO A 319 4.92 24.68 -15.25
N GLY A 320 4.15 23.60 -15.02
CA GLY A 320 4.25 22.36 -15.78
C GLY A 320 5.45 21.46 -15.42
N SER A 321 6.31 21.90 -14.50
CA SER A 321 7.46 21.10 -14.06
C SER A 321 7.05 19.82 -13.34
N MET A 322 7.98 18.87 -13.31
CA MET A 322 7.83 17.60 -12.63
C MET A 322 7.72 17.79 -11.11
N PRO A 323 6.72 17.20 -10.42
CA PRO A 323 6.59 17.32 -8.98
C PRO A 323 7.68 16.51 -8.25
N TYR A 324 8.01 16.94 -7.03
CA TYR A 324 8.76 16.08 -6.10
C TYR A 324 7.87 14.95 -5.59
N THR A 325 8.47 13.77 -5.44
CA THR A 325 7.81 12.53 -5.02
C THR A 325 8.69 11.76 -4.05
N LEU A 326 8.25 10.62 -3.56
CA LEU A 326 9.10 9.75 -2.73
C LEU A 326 10.42 9.38 -3.43
N LEU A 327 10.41 9.26 -4.77
CA LEU A 327 11.59 8.91 -5.55
C LEU A 327 12.73 9.93 -5.41
N ASP A 328 12.40 11.18 -5.11
CA ASP A 328 13.39 12.27 -4.92
C ASP A 328 14.06 12.24 -3.54
N TYR A 329 13.52 11.46 -2.60
CA TYR A 329 14.13 11.24 -1.29
C TYR A 329 15.18 10.14 -1.31
N PHE A 330 15.13 9.25 -2.33
CA PHE A 330 16.12 8.20 -2.49
C PHE A 330 17.46 8.74 -3.00
N PRO A 331 18.59 8.12 -2.62
CA PRO A 331 19.88 8.39 -3.26
C PRO A 331 19.86 7.89 -4.72
N GLU A 332 20.76 8.42 -5.54
CA GLU A 332 20.79 8.16 -6.99
C GLU A 332 20.99 6.69 -7.39
N ASP A 333 21.58 5.89 -6.52
CA ASP A 333 21.94 4.49 -6.77
C ASP A 333 20.93 3.47 -6.26
N PHE A 334 19.72 3.92 -5.88
CA PHE A 334 18.67 3.00 -5.44
C PHE A 334 18.21 2.07 -6.55
N VAL A 335 17.68 0.92 -6.14
CA VAL A 335 17.08 -0.07 -7.04
C VAL A 335 15.59 -0.18 -6.74
N ILE A 336 14.77 -0.26 -7.79
CA ILE A 336 13.33 -0.50 -7.64
C ILE A 336 12.98 -1.92 -8.05
N PHE A 337 12.24 -2.61 -7.20
CA PHE A 337 11.52 -3.84 -7.52
C PHE A 337 10.06 -3.49 -7.75
N ILE A 338 9.53 -3.84 -8.92
CA ILE A 338 8.13 -3.63 -9.28
C ILE A 338 7.43 -4.96 -9.21
N ASP A 339 6.73 -5.21 -8.10
CA ASP A 339 5.99 -6.46 -7.91
C ASP A 339 4.69 -6.43 -8.71
N GLU A 340 4.32 -7.61 -9.24
CA GLU A 340 3.23 -7.78 -10.20
C GLU A 340 3.26 -6.68 -11.29
N SER A 341 4.44 -6.49 -11.89
CA SER A 341 4.79 -5.39 -12.80
C SER A 341 3.80 -5.23 -13.94
N ARG A 342 3.25 -6.32 -14.45
CA ARG A 342 2.21 -6.32 -15.49
C ARG A 342 0.97 -5.50 -15.09
N VAL A 343 0.63 -5.43 -13.81
CA VAL A 343 -0.51 -4.65 -13.29
C VAL A 343 -0.04 -3.29 -12.82
N THR A 344 1.07 -3.24 -12.13
CA THR A 344 1.62 -2.03 -11.50
C THR A 344 2.04 -0.98 -12.53
N LEU A 345 2.69 -1.38 -13.63
CA LEU A 345 3.13 -0.42 -14.67
C LEU A 345 1.98 0.22 -15.44
N PRO A 346 0.94 -0.52 -15.91
CA PRO A 346 -0.25 0.09 -16.49
C PRO A 346 -1.01 1.00 -15.50
N GLN A 347 -1.06 0.64 -14.22
CA GLN A 347 -1.65 1.49 -13.18
C GLN A 347 -0.89 2.82 -13.08
N ALA A 348 0.44 2.80 -13.01
CA ALA A 348 1.25 4.01 -13.01
C ALA A 348 0.98 4.89 -14.24
N ARG A 349 0.80 4.29 -15.42
CA ARG A 349 0.48 5.01 -16.66
C ARG A 349 -0.90 5.68 -16.63
N GLY A 350 -1.90 5.04 -15.99
CA GLY A 350 -3.27 5.55 -15.94
C GLY A 350 -3.49 6.71 -14.94
N MET A 351 -2.65 6.83 -13.90
CA MET A 351 -2.88 7.76 -12.78
C MET A 351 -2.95 9.23 -13.20
N TYR A 352 -2.08 9.68 -14.10
CA TYR A 352 -2.01 11.09 -14.52
C TYR A 352 -3.29 11.58 -15.22
N GLY A 353 -3.84 10.79 -16.14
CA GLY A 353 -4.98 11.21 -16.96
C GLY A 353 -6.24 11.49 -16.14
N GLY A 354 -6.55 10.59 -15.18
CA GLY A 354 -7.72 10.73 -14.30
C GLY A 354 -7.62 11.94 -13.36
N ASP A 355 -6.42 12.18 -12.78
CA ASP A 355 -6.20 13.35 -11.91
C ASP A 355 -6.34 14.66 -12.68
N ARG A 356 -5.78 14.72 -13.89
CA ARG A 356 -5.83 15.92 -14.75
C ARG A 356 -7.25 16.30 -15.12
N SER A 357 -8.04 15.39 -15.67
CA SER A 357 -9.42 15.67 -16.08
C SER A 357 -10.29 16.21 -14.94
N ARG A 358 -10.13 15.64 -13.75
CA ARG A 358 -10.83 16.10 -12.55
C ARG A 358 -10.45 17.53 -12.17
N LYS A 359 -9.16 17.87 -12.19
CA LYS A 359 -8.65 19.21 -11.83
C LYS A 359 -8.98 20.26 -12.87
N GLU A 360 -8.98 19.92 -14.15
CA GLU A 360 -9.40 20.83 -15.21
C GLU A 360 -10.84 21.34 -14.97
N ALA A 361 -11.77 20.45 -14.58
CA ALA A 361 -13.11 20.86 -14.21
C ALA A 361 -13.13 21.78 -12.97
N LEU A 362 -12.36 21.49 -11.91
CA LEU A 362 -12.27 22.36 -10.73
C LEU A 362 -11.74 23.76 -11.05
N ILE A 363 -10.80 23.87 -11.97
CA ILE A 363 -10.21 25.16 -12.41
C ILE A 363 -11.17 25.91 -13.30
N GLU A 364 -11.84 25.23 -14.23
CA GLU A 364 -12.79 25.84 -15.15
C GLU A 364 -13.98 26.49 -14.43
N TYR A 365 -14.42 25.87 -13.31
CA TYR A 365 -15.56 26.34 -12.52
C TYR A 365 -15.16 27.11 -11.24
N GLY A 366 -13.92 27.58 -11.14
CA GLY A 366 -13.46 28.51 -10.10
C GLY A 366 -13.28 27.90 -8.71
N PHE A 367 -13.09 26.58 -8.59
CA PHE A 367 -12.81 25.93 -7.30
C PHE A 367 -11.31 25.91 -6.98
N ARG A 368 -10.43 25.90 -7.99
CA ARG A 368 -8.98 25.88 -7.82
C ARG A 368 -8.29 26.81 -8.82
N LEU A 369 -7.09 27.26 -8.44
CA LEU A 369 -6.20 28.02 -9.32
C LEU A 369 -5.55 27.07 -10.36
N PRO A 370 -5.11 27.59 -11.53
CA PRO A 370 -4.40 26.82 -12.55
C PRO A 370 -3.17 26.07 -12.02
N SER A 371 -2.43 26.63 -11.06
CA SER A 371 -1.27 26.00 -10.42
C SER A 371 -1.59 24.66 -9.74
N ALA A 372 -2.86 24.39 -9.40
CA ALA A 372 -3.29 23.11 -8.84
C ALA A 372 -3.08 21.93 -9.82
N LEU A 373 -2.95 22.17 -11.13
CA LEU A 373 -2.61 21.14 -12.12
C LEU A 373 -1.22 20.52 -11.89
N ASP A 374 -0.32 21.26 -11.25
CA ASP A 374 1.05 20.81 -11.00
C ASP A 374 1.20 20.01 -9.68
N ASN A 375 0.14 19.95 -8.88
CA ASN A 375 -0.01 18.96 -7.81
C ASN A 375 -0.57 17.67 -8.42
N ARG A 376 0.26 16.85 -8.99
CA ARG A 376 -0.14 15.70 -9.81
C ARG A 376 0.77 14.50 -9.59
N PRO A 377 0.34 13.29 -9.93
CA PRO A 377 1.26 12.18 -10.04
C PRO A 377 2.25 12.41 -11.20
N LEU A 378 3.38 11.75 -11.16
CA LEU A 378 4.31 11.71 -12.29
C LEU A 378 3.59 11.16 -13.53
N LYS A 379 3.91 11.72 -14.69
CA LYS A 379 3.60 11.06 -15.96
C LYS A 379 4.42 9.77 -16.07
N PHE A 380 3.97 8.82 -16.86
CA PHE A 380 4.66 7.54 -16.97
C PHE A 380 6.12 7.69 -17.43
N ASP A 381 6.37 8.56 -18.41
CA ASP A 381 7.72 8.80 -18.91
C ASP A 381 8.61 9.49 -17.88
N GLU A 382 8.02 10.40 -17.07
CA GLU A 382 8.72 11.05 -15.94
C GLU A 382 9.07 10.02 -14.87
N PHE A 383 8.14 9.12 -14.54
CA PHE A 383 8.36 8.01 -13.61
C PHE A 383 9.49 7.11 -14.10
N MET A 384 9.38 6.62 -15.32
CA MET A 384 10.42 5.76 -15.90
C MET A 384 11.77 6.50 -16.02
N GLY A 385 11.77 7.80 -16.31
CA GLY A 385 12.97 8.62 -16.41
C GLY A 385 13.75 8.77 -15.09
N LYS A 386 13.07 8.70 -13.95
CA LYS A 386 13.71 8.74 -12.61
C LYS A 386 14.36 7.41 -12.21
N LEU A 387 14.00 6.31 -12.87
CA LEU A 387 14.46 4.96 -12.50
C LEU A 387 15.71 4.58 -13.28
N LYS A 388 16.80 4.37 -12.56
CA LYS A 388 18.09 3.94 -13.15
C LYS A 388 18.20 2.42 -13.28
N GLN A 389 17.74 1.68 -12.28
CA GLN A 389 17.76 0.21 -12.26
C GLN A 389 16.44 -0.34 -11.75
N ILE A 390 15.83 -1.19 -12.57
CA ILE A 390 14.48 -1.72 -12.40
C ILE A 390 14.53 -3.25 -12.43
N VAL A 391 13.95 -3.88 -11.44
CA VAL A 391 13.68 -5.32 -11.41
C VAL A 391 12.17 -5.51 -11.42
N CYS A 392 11.63 -5.93 -12.57
CA CYS A 392 10.24 -6.33 -12.68
C CYS A 392 10.06 -7.74 -12.12
N VAL A 393 9.01 -7.94 -11.35
CA VAL A 393 8.66 -9.24 -10.76
C VAL A 393 7.25 -9.58 -11.18
N SER A 394 7.06 -10.70 -11.89
CA SER A 394 5.73 -11.13 -12.33
C SER A 394 5.73 -12.61 -12.68
N ALA A 395 4.58 -13.28 -12.48
CA ALA A 395 4.36 -14.62 -13.00
C ALA A 395 4.07 -14.61 -14.52
N THR A 396 3.60 -13.48 -15.02
CA THR A 396 3.15 -13.29 -16.42
C THR A 396 3.59 -11.92 -16.93
N PRO A 397 4.89 -11.71 -17.23
CA PRO A 397 5.40 -10.44 -17.72
C PRO A 397 4.64 -9.91 -18.92
N GLY A 398 4.42 -8.60 -18.98
CA GLY A 398 3.76 -7.92 -20.09
C GLY A 398 4.71 -7.62 -21.25
N ASP A 399 4.20 -6.88 -22.24
CA ASP A 399 4.99 -6.58 -23.45
C ASP A 399 6.15 -5.62 -23.14
N LEU A 400 5.95 -4.67 -22.23
CA LEU A 400 7.00 -3.73 -21.84
C LEU A 400 8.17 -4.48 -21.19
N GLU A 401 7.89 -5.39 -20.24
CA GLU A 401 8.93 -6.19 -19.59
C GLU A 401 9.66 -7.08 -20.58
N LYS A 402 8.94 -7.66 -21.55
CA LYS A 402 9.55 -8.53 -22.57
C LYS A 402 10.42 -7.77 -23.55
N SER A 403 10.05 -6.52 -23.91
CA SER A 403 10.78 -5.71 -24.88
C SER A 403 11.97 -4.96 -24.28
N GLU A 404 11.86 -4.49 -23.02
CA GLU A 404 12.84 -3.59 -22.42
C GLU A 404 13.82 -4.31 -21.48
N SER A 405 13.52 -5.53 -21.03
CA SER A 405 14.41 -6.25 -20.12
C SER A 405 15.65 -6.80 -20.83
N ALA A 406 16.81 -6.42 -20.33
CA ALA A 406 18.10 -6.98 -20.77
C ALA A 406 18.23 -8.47 -20.39
N LEU A 407 17.52 -8.91 -19.37
CA LEU A 407 17.49 -10.27 -18.86
C LEU A 407 16.11 -10.61 -18.34
N ILE A 408 15.61 -11.81 -18.66
CA ILE A 408 14.45 -12.42 -18.02
C ILE A 408 14.91 -13.70 -17.34
N ALA A 409 15.01 -13.69 -16.01
CA ALA A 409 15.31 -14.87 -15.22
C ALA A 409 14.01 -15.60 -14.89
N GLU A 410 13.92 -16.88 -15.20
CA GLU A 410 12.74 -17.68 -14.94
C GLU A 410 12.90 -18.46 -13.62
N GLN A 411 11.83 -18.53 -12.83
CA GLN A 411 11.76 -19.24 -11.56
C GLN A 411 10.47 -20.05 -11.51
N VAL A 412 10.57 -21.33 -11.84
CA VAL A 412 9.43 -22.28 -11.98
C VAL A 412 9.34 -23.19 -10.77
N ILE A 413 10.48 -23.58 -10.20
CA ILE A 413 10.52 -24.56 -9.11
C ILE A 413 9.93 -23.99 -7.81
N ARG A 414 8.96 -24.72 -7.25
CA ARG A 414 8.44 -24.48 -5.90
C ARG A 414 9.20 -25.36 -4.90
N PRO A 415 9.79 -24.77 -3.86
CA PRO A 415 10.51 -25.54 -2.82
C PRO A 415 9.65 -26.63 -2.16
N THR A 416 8.33 -26.46 -2.14
CA THR A 416 7.36 -27.42 -1.60
C THR A 416 7.11 -28.64 -2.48
N GLY A 417 7.65 -28.65 -3.70
CA GLY A 417 7.41 -29.70 -4.68
C GLY A 417 6.03 -29.66 -5.35
N LEU A 418 5.17 -28.70 -5.03
CA LEU A 418 3.82 -28.62 -5.58
C LEU A 418 3.83 -28.42 -7.09
N LEU A 419 3.09 -29.26 -7.78
CA LEU A 419 2.91 -29.21 -9.23
C LEU A 419 1.86 -28.16 -9.62
N ASP A 420 1.96 -27.62 -10.83
CA ASP A 420 0.82 -26.93 -11.41
C ASP A 420 -0.35 -27.90 -11.59
N PRO A 421 -1.63 -27.44 -11.46
CA PRO A 421 -2.78 -28.31 -11.46
C PRO A 421 -3.00 -29.01 -12.80
N GLU A 422 -3.67 -30.15 -12.78
CA GLU A 422 -4.18 -30.79 -13.98
C GLU A 422 -5.34 -29.98 -14.56
N ILE A 423 -5.39 -29.86 -15.88
CA ILE A 423 -6.44 -29.15 -16.59
C ILE A 423 -7.29 -30.13 -17.35
N ASP A 424 -8.60 -30.05 -17.14
CA ASP A 424 -9.60 -30.84 -17.82
C ASP A 424 -10.52 -29.91 -18.61
N VAL A 425 -10.68 -30.17 -19.91
CA VAL A 425 -11.59 -29.36 -20.75
C VAL A 425 -12.85 -30.20 -20.99
N ARG A 426 -14.00 -29.66 -20.62
CA ARG A 426 -15.32 -30.33 -20.71
C ARG A 426 -16.31 -29.48 -21.50
N PRO A 427 -17.31 -30.11 -22.13
CA PRO A 427 -18.33 -29.35 -22.90
C PRO A 427 -19.14 -28.40 -22.02
N VAL A 428 -19.68 -27.34 -22.65
CA VAL A 428 -20.53 -26.36 -21.97
C VAL A 428 -21.91 -26.99 -21.68
N GLU A 429 -22.40 -27.87 -22.53
CA GLU A 429 -23.65 -28.58 -22.30
C GLU A 429 -23.53 -29.46 -21.03
N GLY A 430 -24.47 -29.27 -20.08
CA GLY A 430 -24.45 -29.98 -18.80
C GLY A 430 -23.42 -29.48 -17.78
N GLN A 431 -22.72 -28.37 -18.04
CA GLN A 431 -21.66 -27.85 -17.20
C GLN A 431 -22.07 -27.63 -15.72
N ILE A 432 -23.33 -27.26 -15.46
CA ILE A 432 -23.77 -26.98 -14.08
C ILE A 432 -23.97 -28.28 -13.29
N ASP A 433 -24.56 -29.32 -13.91
CA ASP A 433 -24.75 -30.60 -13.26
C ASP A 433 -23.40 -31.30 -12.99
N ASP A 434 -22.48 -31.24 -13.97
CA ASP A 434 -21.13 -31.73 -13.82
C ASP A 434 -20.36 -30.99 -12.72
N LEU A 435 -20.47 -29.64 -12.69
CA LEU A 435 -19.87 -28.81 -11.63
C LEU A 435 -20.39 -29.18 -10.22
N ILE A 436 -21.70 -29.42 -10.08
CA ILE A 436 -22.30 -29.86 -8.80
C ILE A 436 -21.71 -31.20 -8.36
N GLY A 437 -21.53 -32.14 -9.29
CA GLY A 437 -20.88 -33.42 -9.01
C GLY A 437 -19.47 -33.25 -8.48
N GLU A 438 -18.67 -32.40 -9.12
CA GLU A 438 -17.29 -32.08 -8.69
C GLU A 438 -17.24 -31.33 -7.37
N ILE A 439 -18.14 -30.38 -7.13
CA ILE A 439 -18.27 -29.67 -5.85
C ILE A 439 -18.52 -30.69 -4.72
N ASN A 440 -19.51 -31.55 -4.88
CA ASN A 440 -19.84 -32.56 -3.86
C ASN A 440 -18.67 -33.49 -3.56
N ALA A 441 -17.92 -33.91 -4.59
CA ALA A 441 -16.73 -34.74 -4.43
C ALA A 441 -15.60 -34.03 -3.64
N ARG A 442 -15.46 -32.70 -3.79
CA ARG A 442 -14.46 -31.90 -3.05
C ARG A 442 -14.93 -31.58 -1.64
N THR A 443 -16.18 -31.22 -1.47
CA THR A 443 -16.79 -30.93 -0.16
C THR A 443 -16.74 -32.14 0.77
N ALA A 444 -16.94 -33.36 0.24
CA ALA A 444 -16.77 -34.59 0.99
C ALA A 444 -15.36 -34.81 1.57
N LYS A 445 -14.36 -34.13 0.99
CA LYS A 445 -12.95 -34.12 1.44
C LYS A 445 -12.58 -32.87 2.25
N GLU A 446 -13.55 -32.04 2.62
CA GLU A 446 -13.35 -30.74 3.29
C GLU A 446 -12.49 -29.76 2.47
N GLN A 447 -12.48 -29.89 1.15
CA GLN A 447 -11.76 -29.02 0.23
C GLN A 447 -12.69 -27.91 -0.29
N ARG A 448 -12.09 -26.83 -0.82
CA ARG A 448 -12.81 -25.64 -1.31
C ARG A 448 -12.76 -25.52 -2.82
N VAL A 449 -13.77 -24.86 -3.37
CA VAL A 449 -13.93 -24.69 -4.82
C VAL A 449 -14.05 -23.22 -5.17
N LEU A 450 -13.33 -22.78 -6.21
CA LEU A 450 -13.50 -21.48 -6.83
C LEU A 450 -14.19 -21.64 -8.18
N VAL A 451 -15.19 -20.81 -8.47
CA VAL A 451 -15.91 -20.81 -9.75
C VAL A 451 -15.83 -19.42 -10.36
N THR A 452 -15.35 -19.33 -11.60
CA THR A 452 -15.28 -18.06 -12.32
C THR A 452 -16.31 -17.98 -13.42
N THR A 453 -17.05 -16.86 -13.46
CA THR A 453 -18.07 -16.54 -14.46
C THR A 453 -17.65 -15.32 -15.28
N LEU A 454 -18.39 -15.00 -16.35
CA LEU A 454 -18.11 -13.84 -17.21
C LEU A 454 -18.84 -12.57 -16.77
N THR A 455 -20.01 -12.71 -16.16
CA THR A 455 -20.85 -11.58 -15.81
C THR A 455 -21.36 -11.65 -14.38
N LYS A 456 -21.72 -10.49 -13.82
CA LYS A 456 -22.34 -10.37 -12.49
C LYS A 456 -23.62 -11.20 -12.40
N LYS A 457 -24.47 -11.08 -13.40
CA LYS A 457 -25.74 -11.81 -13.45
C LYS A 457 -25.54 -13.32 -13.43
N MET A 458 -24.59 -13.84 -14.22
CA MET A 458 -24.27 -15.28 -14.19
C MET A 458 -23.78 -15.74 -12.82
N ALA A 459 -22.95 -14.93 -12.15
CA ALA A 459 -22.47 -15.27 -10.81
C ALA A 459 -23.60 -15.29 -9.78
N GLU A 460 -24.51 -14.31 -9.83
CA GLU A 460 -25.67 -14.21 -8.94
C GLU A 460 -26.65 -15.37 -9.19
N ASP A 461 -26.98 -15.64 -10.46
CA ASP A 461 -27.91 -16.73 -10.86
C ASP A 461 -27.32 -18.10 -10.45
N LEU A 462 -26.03 -18.32 -10.69
CA LEU A 462 -25.34 -19.55 -10.29
C LEU A 462 -25.32 -19.73 -8.78
N THR A 463 -25.00 -18.68 -8.03
CA THR A 463 -24.99 -18.72 -6.57
C THR A 463 -26.37 -19.10 -6.02
N ALA A 464 -27.41 -18.42 -6.49
CA ALA A 464 -28.80 -18.72 -6.10
C ALA A 464 -29.23 -20.16 -6.47
N TYR A 465 -28.75 -20.69 -7.58
CA TYR A 465 -29.02 -22.06 -8.00
C TYR A 465 -28.31 -23.08 -7.11
N LEU A 466 -27.02 -22.88 -6.82
CA LEU A 466 -26.23 -23.75 -5.95
C LEU A 466 -26.77 -23.76 -4.50
N GLU A 467 -27.21 -22.62 -3.98
CA GLU A 467 -27.87 -22.54 -2.67
C GLU A 467 -29.15 -23.39 -2.60
N LYS A 468 -29.96 -23.36 -3.66
CA LYS A 468 -31.21 -24.18 -3.76
C LYS A 468 -30.91 -25.68 -3.78
N THR A 469 -29.74 -26.08 -4.27
CA THR A 469 -29.30 -27.48 -4.25
C THR A 469 -28.64 -27.88 -2.93
N GLY A 470 -28.58 -26.99 -1.93
CA GLY A 470 -28.04 -27.25 -0.61
C GLY A 470 -26.52 -27.06 -0.48
N ILE A 471 -25.86 -26.52 -1.50
CA ILE A 471 -24.43 -26.23 -1.46
C ILE A 471 -24.19 -24.92 -0.71
N LYS A 472 -23.26 -24.91 0.22
CA LYS A 472 -22.82 -23.71 0.92
C LYS A 472 -21.95 -22.86 -0.01
N VAL A 473 -22.49 -21.81 -0.58
CA VAL A 473 -21.84 -20.97 -1.57
C VAL A 473 -21.94 -19.49 -1.19
N ARG A 474 -20.92 -18.71 -1.56
CA ARG A 474 -20.96 -17.24 -1.52
C ARG A 474 -20.53 -16.66 -2.86
N TYR A 475 -21.04 -15.47 -3.16
CA TYR A 475 -20.65 -14.66 -4.30
C TYR A 475 -19.77 -13.51 -3.86
N MET A 476 -18.66 -13.29 -4.60
CA MET A 476 -17.78 -12.14 -4.41
C MET A 476 -17.86 -11.21 -5.61
N HIS A 477 -18.43 -10.01 -5.42
CA HIS A 477 -18.52 -8.97 -6.45
C HIS A 477 -17.43 -7.88 -6.27
N HIS A 478 -17.31 -7.00 -7.25
CA HIS A 478 -16.27 -5.96 -7.27
C HIS A 478 -16.49 -4.83 -6.25
N ASP A 479 -17.73 -4.63 -5.80
CA ASP A 479 -18.11 -3.59 -4.84
C ASP A 479 -17.89 -4.03 -3.38
N VAL A 480 -17.48 -5.27 -3.13
CA VAL A 480 -17.14 -5.76 -1.81
C VAL A 480 -15.91 -5.01 -1.31
N ASP A 481 -16.03 -4.37 -0.14
CA ASP A 481 -14.93 -3.65 0.45
C ASP A 481 -13.78 -4.60 0.87
N THR A 482 -12.62 -4.03 1.22
CA THR A 482 -11.44 -4.84 1.53
C THR A 482 -11.64 -5.69 2.77
N ILE A 483 -12.35 -5.19 3.78
CA ILE A 483 -12.60 -5.92 5.05
C ILE A 483 -13.56 -7.08 4.80
N GLU A 484 -14.70 -6.83 4.17
CA GLU A 484 -15.68 -7.85 3.82
C GLU A 484 -15.06 -8.94 2.93
N ARG A 485 -14.18 -8.55 2.00
CA ARG A 485 -13.43 -9.48 1.17
C ARG A 485 -12.51 -10.39 2.01
N MET A 486 -11.80 -9.84 2.99
CA MET A 486 -10.96 -10.63 3.90
C MET A 486 -11.80 -11.58 4.76
N GLU A 487 -12.96 -11.15 5.21
CA GLU A 487 -13.93 -12.00 5.93
C GLU A 487 -14.43 -13.16 5.06
N ILE A 488 -14.82 -12.89 3.82
CA ILE A 488 -15.25 -13.93 2.87
C ILE A 488 -14.16 -14.98 2.66
N ILE A 489 -12.90 -14.53 2.49
CA ILE A 489 -11.77 -15.45 2.29
C ILE A 489 -11.50 -16.27 3.55
N ARG A 490 -11.52 -15.64 4.71
CA ARG A 490 -11.36 -16.32 6.01
C ARG A 490 -12.44 -17.37 6.22
N ASP A 491 -13.69 -17.03 5.96
CA ASP A 491 -14.85 -17.90 6.14
C ASP A 491 -14.79 -19.10 5.17
N LEU A 492 -14.33 -18.87 3.92
CA LEU A 492 -14.05 -19.95 2.98
C LEU A 492 -12.97 -20.91 3.53
N ARG A 493 -11.87 -20.37 4.06
CA ARG A 493 -10.79 -21.16 4.64
C ARG A 493 -11.25 -21.93 5.89
N LYS A 494 -12.08 -21.32 6.75
CA LYS A 494 -12.67 -21.97 7.93
C LYS A 494 -13.71 -23.02 7.57
N GLY A 495 -14.26 -23.04 6.36
CA GLY A 495 -15.29 -23.96 5.92
C GLY A 495 -16.70 -23.57 6.32
N GLU A 496 -16.94 -22.29 6.61
CA GLU A 496 -18.30 -21.77 6.81
C GLU A 496 -19.13 -21.94 5.54
N PHE A 497 -18.46 -21.89 4.39
CA PHE A 497 -19.00 -22.26 3.09
C PHE A 497 -17.92 -22.93 2.23
N ASP A 498 -18.31 -23.63 1.17
CA ASP A 498 -17.44 -24.52 0.41
C ASP A 498 -17.08 -23.98 -0.98
N VAL A 499 -17.94 -23.13 -1.54
CA VAL A 499 -17.79 -22.63 -2.92
C VAL A 499 -17.80 -21.11 -2.92
N LEU A 500 -16.80 -20.52 -3.60
CA LEU A 500 -16.76 -19.10 -3.87
C LEU A 500 -16.95 -18.86 -5.37
N VAL A 501 -18.01 -18.13 -5.72
CA VAL A 501 -18.30 -17.73 -7.10
C VAL A 501 -17.92 -16.27 -7.32
N GLY A 502 -17.34 -15.95 -8.47
CA GLY A 502 -17.03 -14.56 -8.81
C GLY A 502 -16.61 -14.38 -10.25
N ILE A 503 -16.62 -13.12 -10.72
CA ILE A 503 -16.23 -12.76 -12.07
C ILE A 503 -14.70 -12.70 -12.18
N ASN A 504 -14.07 -12.00 -11.27
CA ASN A 504 -12.64 -11.78 -11.23
C ASN A 504 -12.08 -12.13 -9.85
N LEU A 505 -11.98 -13.42 -9.60
CA LEU A 505 -11.29 -13.96 -8.41
C LEU A 505 -9.77 -13.85 -8.53
N LEU A 506 -9.29 -13.18 -9.61
CA LEU A 506 -7.87 -13.04 -9.97
C LEU A 506 -7.15 -11.94 -9.20
N ARG A 507 -7.88 -11.06 -8.48
CA ARG A 507 -7.21 -10.01 -7.73
C ARG A 507 -6.23 -10.64 -6.78
N GLU A 508 -4.98 -10.28 -6.95
CA GLU A 508 -3.79 -10.78 -6.28
C GLU A 508 -3.97 -10.75 -4.75
N GLY A 509 -3.26 -11.65 -4.06
CA GLY A 509 -3.36 -11.77 -2.61
C GLY A 509 -4.26 -12.91 -2.10
N LEU A 510 -4.95 -13.66 -2.96
CA LEU A 510 -5.67 -14.86 -2.57
C LEU A 510 -4.71 -16.04 -2.43
N ASP A 511 -4.32 -16.31 -1.19
CA ASP A 511 -3.53 -17.48 -0.80
C ASP A 511 -4.41 -18.45 -0.03
N ILE A 512 -5.10 -19.36 -0.75
CA ILE A 512 -6.07 -20.31 -0.18
C ILE A 512 -5.62 -21.73 -0.51
N PRO A 513 -4.76 -22.34 0.35
CA PRO A 513 -4.27 -23.70 0.09
C PRO A 513 -5.38 -24.78 0.18
N GLU A 514 -6.50 -24.46 0.79
CA GLU A 514 -7.67 -25.35 0.88
C GLU A 514 -8.42 -25.53 -0.46
N VAL A 515 -8.15 -24.66 -1.45
CA VAL A 515 -8.76 -24.74 -2.78
C VAL A 515 -8.10 -25.86 -3.59
N SER A 516 -8.88 -26.90 -3.88
CA SER A 516 -8.46 -28.04 -4.72
C SER A 516 -9.09 -28.04 -6.12
N LEU A 517 -10.13 -27.25 -6.35
CA LEU A 517 -10.78 -27.13 -7.66
C LEU A 517 -10.99 -25.66 -8.04
N VAL A 518 -10.62 -25.36 -9.25
CA VAL A 518 -10.99 -24.11 -9.93
C VAL A 518 -11.80 -24.45 -11.18
N ALA A 519 -13.05 -24.01 -11.23
CA ALA A 519 -13.91 -24.18 -12.39
C ALA A 519 -14.03 -22.86 -13.17
N ILE A 520 -13.80 -22.92 -14.45
CA ILE A 520 -13.86 -21.77 -15.37
C ILE A 520 -15.02 -22.02 -16.33
N LEU A 521 -16.14 -21.32 -16.11
CA LEU A 521 -17.31 -21.42 -16.99
C LEU A 521 -17.08 -20.59 -18.26
N ASP A 522 -17.62 -21.05 -19.38
CA ASP A 522 -17.50 -20.39 -20.69
C ASP A 522 -16.05 -19.95 -20.99
N ALA A 523 -15.14 -20.89 -20.89
CA ALA A 523 -13.69 -20.64 -21.04
C ALA A 523 -13.33 -20.28 -22.48
N ASP A 524 -14.15 -20.65 -23.47
CA ASP A 524 -14.02 -20.38 -24.90
C ASP A 524 -14.49 -18.97 -25.31
N LYS A 525 -15.12 -18.21 -24.44
CA LYS A 525 -15.57 -16.85 -24.73
C LYS A 525 -14.39 -15.88 -24.62
N GLU A 526 -13.64 -15.72 -25.70
CA GLU A 526 -12.46 -14.86 -25.73
C GLU A 526 -12.75 -13.42 -25.26
N GLY A 527 -11.81 -12.85 -24.49
CA GLY A 527 -11.93 -11.50 -23.95
C GLY A 527 -10.93 -11.29 -22.82
N PHE A 528 -10.97 -10.14 -22.20
CA PHE A 528 -10.05 -9.76 -21.10
C PHE A 528 -10.00 -10.81 -19.98
N LEU A 529 -11.16 -11.36 -19.58
CA LEU A 529 -11.27 -12.35 -18.50
C LEU A 529 -10.85 -13.78 -18.90
N ARG A 530 -10.71 -14.04 -20.18
CA ARG A 530 -10.34 -15.35 -20.75
C ARG A 530 -9.07 -15.26 -21.63
N SER A 531 -8.31 -14.19 -21.50
CA SER A 531 -6.99 -14.09 -22.12
C SER A 531 -6.03 -15.14 -21.53
N GLU A 532 -5.00 -15.52 -22.28
CA GLU A 532 -3.92 -16.41 -21.83
C GLU A 532 -3.47 -16.11 -20.41
N THR A 533 -3.21 -14.85 -20.10
CA THR A 533 -2.73 -14.41 -18.79
C THR A 533 -3.74 -14.60 -17.71
N SER A 534 -5.02 -14.20 -17.96
CA SER A 534 -6.10 -14.38 -16.99
C SER A 534 -6.31 -15.86 -16.68
N LEU A 535 -6.24 -16.73 -17.69
CA LEU A 535 -6.33 -18.16 -17.52
C LEU A 535 -5.17 -18.73 -16.70
N VAL A 536 -3.92 -18.36 -17.02
CA VAL A 536 -2.73 -18.82 -16.26
C VAL A 536 -2.80 -18.38 -14.79
N GLN A 537 -3.25 -17.15 -14.51
CA GLN A 537 -3.43 -16.66 -13.12
C GLN A 537 -4.55 -17.41 -12.38
N THR A 538 -5.66 -17.69 -13.06
CA THR A 538 -6.78 -18.45 -12.49
C THR A 538 -6.38 -19.88 -12.18
N ILE A 539 -5.72 -20.55 -13.12
CA ILE A 539 -5.15 -21.90 -12.96
C ILE A 539 -4.22 -21.96 -11.76
N GLY A 540 -3.36 -20.95 -11.61
CA GLY A 540 -2.41 -20.85 -10.50
C GLY A 540 -3.03 -20.80 -9.10
N ARG A 541 -4.35 -20.55 -8.97
CA ARG A 541 -5.04 -20.59 -7.68
C ARG A 541 -5.18 -21.99 -7.12
N ALA A 542 -5.26 -23.02 -7.98
CA ALA A 542 -5.26 -24.42 -7.55
C ALA A 542 -3.85 -25.00 -7.32
N ALA A 543 -2.79 -24.28 -7.67
CA ALA A 543 -1.40 -24.78 -7.60
C ALA A 543 -0.81 -24.86 -6.18
N ARG A 544 -1.59 -24.58 -5.13
CA ARG A 544 -1.19 -24.64 -3.71
C ARG A 544 -1.70 -25.87 -2.98
N ASN A 545 -2.51 -26.66 -3.66
CA ASN A 545 -3.04 -27.92 -3.18
C ASN A 545 -2.45 -29.07 -3.96
N ALA A 546 -1.99 -30.13 -3.30
CA ALA A 546 -1.42 -31.30 -3.95
C ALA A 546 -2.44 -32.04 -4.84
N GLU A 547 -3.74 -31.94 -4.54
CA GLU A 547 -4.86 -32.46 -5.35
C GLU A 547 -5.46 -31.40 -6.28
N GLY A 548 -4.72 -30.31 -6.54
CA GLY A 548 -5.20 -29.19 -7.36
C GLY A 548 -5.61 -29.58 -8.76
N LYS A 549 -6.84 -29.23 -9.16
CA LYS A 549 -7.42 -29.48 -10.50
C LYS A 549 -8.11 -28.23 -11.02
N VAL A 550 -8.08 -28.07 -12.34
CA VAL A 550 -8.81 -27.02 -13.04
C VAL A 550 -9.74 -27.65 -14.06
N ILE A 551 -10.99 -27.23 -14.13
CA ILE A 551 -11.93 -27.60 -15.14
C ILE A 551 -12.27 -26.36 -15.96
N MET A 552 -12.08 -26.44 -17.27
CA MET A 552 -12.48 -25.43 -18.24
C MET A 552 -13.69 -25.94 -19.00
N TYR A 553 -14.84 -25.31 -18.84
CA TYR A 553 -16.02 -25.62 -19.63
C TYR A 553 -15.97 -24.80 -20.91
N ALA A 554 -15.82 -25.51 -22.03
CA ALA A 554 -15.63 -24.94 -23.35
C ALA A 554 -16.06 -25.94 -24.43
N ASP A 555 -16.70 -25.48 -25.49
CA ASP A 555 -17.05 -26.29 -26.66
C ASP A 555 -15.90 -26.32 -27.66
N GLU A 556 -15.06 -25.26 -27.67
CA GLU A 556 -13.86 -25.17 -28.50
C GLU A 556 -12.65 -24.71 -27.67
N VAL A 557 -11.47 -25.23 -28.01
CA VAL A 557 -10.22 -24.79 -27.39
C VAL A 557 -9.70 -23.58 -28.16
N THR A 558 -9.77 -22.39 -27.55
CA THR A 558 -9.26 -21.15 -28.15
C THR A 558 -7.74 -21.06 -28.07
N ASP A 559 -7.14 -20.14 -28.84
CA ASP A 559 -5.70 -19.89 -28.81
C ASP A 559 -5.20 -19.50 -27.40
N SER A 560 -5.99 -18.70 -26.70
CA SER A 560 -5.70 -18.30 -25.30
C SER A 560 -5.70 -19.48 -24.34
N MET A 561 -6.67 -20.37 -24.47
CA MET A 561 -6.76 -21.62 -23.70
C MET A 561 -5.58 -22.53 -24.01
N GLN A 562 -5.27 -22.74 -25.30
CA GLN A 562 -4.20 -23.63 -25.73
C GLN A 562 -2.84 -23.18 -25.15
N LYS A 563 -2.52 -21.86 -25.23
CA LYS A 563 -1.31 -21.30 -24.66
C LYS A 563 -1.23 -21.46 -23.14
N ALA A 564 -2.34 -21.20 -22.45
CA ALA A 564 -2.41 -21.35 -20.99
C ALA A 564 -2.22 -22.81 -20.55
N ILE A 565 -2.84 -23.76 -21.26
CA ILE A 565 -2.68 -25.21 -21.04
C ILE A 565 -1.24 -25.64 -21.29
N GLN A 566 -0.65 -25.27 -22.42
CA GLN A 566 0.73 -25.61 -22.76
C GLN A 566 1.73 -25.07 -21.72
N GLU A 567 1.59 -23.83 -21.30
CA GLU A 567 2.46 -23.23 -20.28
C GLU A 567 2.30 -23.95 -18.93
N THR A 568 1.09 -24.30 -18.54
CA THR A 568 0.83 -25.03 -17.29
C THR A 568 1.49 -26.40 -17.31
N TYR A 569 1.36 -27.17 -18.40
CA TYR A 569 1.98 -28.47 -18.52
C TYR A 569 3.51 -28.39 -18.61
N ARG A 570 4.06 -27.39 -19.31
CA ARG A 570 5.51 -27.13 -19.34
C ARG A 570 6.06 -26.94 -17.92
N ARG A 571 5.40 -26.11 -17.11
CA ARG A 571 5.78 -25.86 -15.71
C ARG A 571 5.65 -27.11 -14.87
N ARG A 572 4.58 -27.89 -15.08
CA ARG A 572 4.32 -29.14 -14.38
C ARG A 572 5.43 -30.18 -14.66
N GLU A 573 5.86 -30.33 -15.90
CA GLU A 573 6.96 -31.24 -16.28
C GLU A 573 8.29 -30.82 -15.64
N ILE A 574 8.65 -29.56 -15.66
CA ILE A 574 9.86 -29.04 -15.03
C ILE A 574 9.88 -29.36 -13.56
N GLN A 575 8.79 -29.04 -12.85
CA GLN A 575 8.66 -29.31 -11.42
C GLN A 575 8.68 -30.82 -11.11
N GLN A 576 8.02 -31.64 -11.91
CA GLN A 576 7.98 -33.07 -11.70
C GLN A 576 9.36 -33.72 -11.91
N ARG A 577 10.12 -33.29 -12.92
CA ARG A 577 11.50 -33.72 -13.14
C ARG A 577 12.36 -33.38 -11.93
N TYR A 578 12.30 -32.14 -11.47
CA TYR A 578 13.03 -31.68 -10.30
C TYR A 578 12.67 -32.49 -9.04
N ASN A 579 11.39 -32.75 -8.80
CA ASN A 579 10.93 -33.57 -7.66
C ASN A 579 11.50 -35.00 -7.74
N THR A 580 11.51 -35.59 -8.91
CA THR A 580 12.03 -36.95 -9.12
C THR A 580 13.54 -37.00 -8.87
N GLU A 581 14.30 -36.05 -9.40
CA GLU A 581 15.75 -35.96 -9.24
C GLU A 581 16.18 -35.74 -7.77
N HIS A 582 15.36 -35.01 -6.99
CA HIS A 582 15.68 -34.66 -5.60
C HIS A 582 14.87 -35.46 -4.57
N GLY A 583 14.04 -36.43 -4.98
CA GLY A 583 13.25 -37.26 -4.08
C GLY A 583 12.19 -36.47 -3.29
N ILE A 584 11.66 -35.36 -3.86
CA ILE A 584 10.70 -34.48 -3.18
C ILE A 584 9.28 -35.01 -3.41
N THR A 585 8.53 -35.18 -2.34
CA THR A 585 7.09 -35.50 -2.38
C THR A 585 6.30 -34.20 -2.23
N PRO A 586 5.41 -33.86 -3.19
CA PRO A 586 4.58 -32.66 -3.11
C PRO A 586 3.72 -32.66 -1.83
N GLN A 587 3.72 -31.56 -1.09
CA GLN A 587 2.93 -31.39 0.12
C GLN A 587 2.10 -30.10 0.05
N THR A 588 0.81 -30.20 0.36
CA THR A 588 -0.06 -29.04 0.49
C THR A 588 0.44 -28.11 1.58
N ILE A 589 0.55 -26.81 1.27
CA ILE A 589 0.97 -25.80 2.23
C ILE A 589 -0.09 -25.70 3.31
N ARG A 590 0.28 -25.86 4.57
CA ARG A 590 -0.59 -25.58 5.71
C ARG A 590 -0.20 -24.21 6.27
N LYS A 591 -1.05 -23.22 6.10
CA LYS A 591 -0.91 -21.91 6.77
C LYS A 591 -1.95 -21.83 7.87
N GLU A 592 -1.54 -21.40 9.05
CA GLU A 592 -2.47 -21.05 10.12
C GLU A 592 -3.47 -20.02 9.59
N ILE A 593 -4.76 -20.26 9.83
CA ILE A 593 -5.81 -19.27 9.59
C ILE A 593 -5.63 -18.27 10.72
N ARG A 594 -4.92 -17.17 10.42
CA ARG A 594 -4.84 -16.06 11.37
C ARG A 594 -6.25 -15.53 11.53
N ASP A 595 -6.79 -15.63 12.71
CA ASP A 595 -8.05 -14.99 13.03
C ASP A 595 -7.83 -13.49 12.87
N VAL A 596 -8.45 -12.92 11.85
CA VAL A 596 -8.84 -11.51 11.92
C VAL A 596 -9.76 -11.52 13.13
N LEU A 597 -9.26 -11.01 14.25
CA LEU A 597 -9.89 -11.11 15.57
C LEU A 597 -11.40 -10.99 15.44
N GLU A 598 -12.11 -11.96 15.97
CA GLU A 598 -13.56 -12.02 16.01
C GLU A 598 -14.12 -10.73 16.61
N ILE A 599 -14.41 -9.78 15.71
CA ILE A 599 -15.33 -8.73 16.06
C ILE A 599 -16.68 -9.25 15.63
N SER A 600 -17.29 -9.95 16.56
CA SER A 600 -18.65 -10.42 16.47
C SER A 600 -19.54 -9.30 15.87
N VAL A 601 -19.98 -9.52 14.63
CA VAL A 601 -21.20 -8.95 14.09
C VAL A 601 -22.37 -9.63 14.83
N THR A 602 -22.52 -9.32 16.10
CA THR A 602 -23.73 -9.58 16.86
C THR A 602 -24.42 -8.27 17.13
N ASP A 603 -24.94 -7.65 16.05
CA ASP A 603 -26.01 -6.65 16.20
C ASP A 603 -26.79 -6.41 14.90
N LYS A 604 -27.26 -7.52 14.28
CA LYS A 604 -28.40 -7.41 13.36
C LYS A 604 -29.23 -8.70 13.37
N LYS A 605 -29.68 -9.14 14.53
CA LYS A 605 -30.90 -9.96 14.74
C LYS A 605 -31.05 -10.18 16.24
N ASN A 606 -31.64 -9.23 16.92
CA ASN A 606 -32.62 -9.42 17.99
C ASN A 606 -32.93 -8.08 18.62
N GLY A 607 -33.99 -7.45 18.14
CA GLY A 607 -34.72 -6.50 18.93
C GLY A 607 -35.31 -7.25 20.12
N LYS A 608 -34.76 -6.97 21.33
CA LYS A 608 -35.43 -6.92 22.64
C LYS A 608 -34.36 -6.98 23.74
N GLY A 609 -34.18 -5.82 24.45
CA GLY A 609 -33.71 -5.82 25.82
C GLY A 609 -32.20 -6.07 26.03
N GLY A 610 -31.34 -5.20 25.52
CA GLY A 610 -29.90 -5.20 25.88
C GLY A 610 -29.71 -4.61 27.30
N LYS A 611 -29.24 -5.41 28.26
CA LYS A 611 -28.69 -4.91 29.52
C LYS A 611 -27.55 -3.92 29.16
N LYS A 612 -27.67 -2.65 29.63
CA LYS A 612 -26.55 -1.70 29.56
C LYS A 612 -25.37 -2.31 30.31
N MET A 613 -24.22 -2.40 29.63
CA MET A 613 -22.96 -2.81 30.26
C MET A 613 -22.66 -1.85 31.42
N SER A 614 -22.14 -2.38 32.52
CA SER A 614 -21.69 -1.55 33.64
C SER A 614 -20.45 -0.74 33.20
N ARG A 615 -20.23 0.43 33.78
CA ARG A 615 -19.09 1.32 33.52
C ARG A 615 -17.75 0.57 33.57
N LYS A 616 -17.60 -0.34 34.54
CA LYS A 616 -16.39 -1.17 34.73
C LYS A 616 -16.20 -2.19 33.60
N GLU A 617 -17.28 -2.77 33.07
CA GLU A 617 -17.26 -3.68 31.93
C GLU A 617 -16.95 -2.93 30.62
N THR A 618 -17.45 -1.70 30.47
CA THR A 618 -17.16 -0.85 29.31
C THR A 618 -15.69 -0.40 29.32
N GLU A 619 -15.14 -0.01 30.47
CA GLU A 619 -13.71 0.32 30.62
C GLU A 619 -12.79 -0.88 30.31
N ALA A 620 -13.15 -2.08 30.77
CA ALA A 620 -12.42 -3.31 30.47
C ALA A 620 -12.48 -3.68 28.97
N ALA A 621 -13.65 -3.49 28.35
CA ALA A 621 -13.82 -3.69 26.91
C ALA A 621 -12.97 -2.71 26.09
N ILE A 622 -12.94 -1.43 26.47
CA ILE A 622 -12.10 -0.40 25.83
C ILE A 622 -10.61 -0.75 25.96
N ALA A 623 -10.16 -1.19 27.13
CA ALA A 623 -8.77 -1.59 27.34
C ALA A 623 -8.37 -2.78 26.44
N LYS A 624 -9.24 -3.80 26.34
CA LYS A 624 -9.04 -4.95 25.48
C LYS A 624 -8.98 -4.55 24.00
N LEU A 625 -9.96 -3.80 23.51
CA LEU A 625 -10.02 -3.34 22.13
C LEU A 625 -8.83 -2.41 21.79
N THR A 626 -8.33 -1.64 22.75
CA THR A 626 -7.14 -0.80 22.54
C THR A 626 -5.88 -1.64 22.36
N ALA A 627 -5.73 -2.74 23.11
CA ALA A 627 -4.61 -3.66 22.94
C ALA A 627 -4.69 -4.37 21.57
N GLU A 628 -5.87 -4.81 21.17
CA GLU A 628 -6.14 -5.46 19.87
C GLU A 628 -5.88 -4.47 18.71
N MET A 629 -6.30 -3.22 18.83
CA MET A 629 -6.04 -2.18 17.84
C MET A 629 -4.53 -1.94 17.63
N ARG A 630 -3.76 -1.91 18.71
CA ARG A 630 -2.30 -1.74 18.63
C ARG A 630 -1.62 -2.94 17.98
N GLU A 631 -2.08 -4.14 18.28
CA GLU A 631 -1.55 -5.36 17.67
C GLU A 631 -1.88 -5.42 16.18
N ALA A 632 -3.11 -5.09 15.78
CA ALA A 632 -3.50 -4.97 14.38
C ALA A 632 -2.65 -3.92 13.64
N ALA A 633 -2.39 -2.77 14.25
CA ALA A 633 -1.51 -1.75 13.66
C ALA A 633 -0.05 -2.24 13.53
N ARG A 634 0.45 -3.01 14.51
CA ARG A 634 1.78 -3.62 14.46
C ARG A 634 1.92 -4.64 13.33
N LEU A 635 0.84 -5.38 13.04
CA LEU A 635 0.76 -6.33 11.94
C LEU A 635 0.46 -5.67 10.59
N LEU A 636 0.41 -4.33 10.53
CA LEU A 636 0.09 -3.52 9.34
C LEU A 636 -1.36 -3.73 8.81
N GLU A 637 -2.27 -4.22 9.66
CA GLU A 637 -3.69 -4.40 9.38
C GLU A 637 -4.45 -3.10 9.68
N PHE A 638 -4.13 -2.03 8.96
CA PHE A 638 -4.59 -0.67 9.29
C PHE A 638 -6.10 -0.48 9.20
N GLU A 639 -6.77 -1.16 8.27
CA GLU A 639 -8.23 -1.10 8.13
C GLU A 639 -8.91 -1.75 9.35
N HIS A 640 -8.34 -2.84 9.85
CA HIS A 640 -8.79 -3.46 11.08
C HIS A 640 -8.51 -2.58 12.31
N ALA A 641 -7.33 -1.98 12.38
CA ALA A 641 -7.00 -1.03 13.45
C ALA A 641 -7.92 0.20 13.45
N ALA A 642 -8.28 0.73 12.27
CA ALA A 642 -9.23 1.83 12.12
C ALA A 642 -10.65 1.46 12.61
N TYR A 643 -11.14 0.27 12.24
CA TYR A 643 -12.41 -0.26 12.73
C TYR A 643 -12.45 -0.38 14.26
N LEU A 644 -11.36 -0.90 14.87
CA LEU A 644 -11.25 -1.00 16.32
C LEU A 644 -11.23 0.37 17.00
N ARG A 645 -10.53 1.34 16.40
CA ARG A 645 -10.53 2.75 16.85
C ARG A 645 -11.95 3.33 16.91
N ASP A 646 -12.71 3.16 15.83
CA ASP A 646 -14.08 3.69 15.72
C ASP A 646 -15.03 3.01 16.72
N LYS A 647 -14.83 1.73 16.99
CA LYS A 647 -15.55 0.99 18.02
C LYS A 647 -15.21 1.49 19.43
N ILE A 648 -13.92 1.76 19.70
CA ILE A 648 -13.48 2.37 20.97
C ILE A 648 -14.10 3.76 21.15
N ALA A 649 -14.15 4.58 20.09
CA ALA A 649 -14.76 5.90 20.13
C ALA A 649 -16.24 5.81 20.52
N LYS A 650 -17.02 4.93 19.90
CA LYS A 650 -18.43 4.67 20.24
C LYS A 650 -18.64 4.18 21.67
N LEU A 651 -17.75 3.31 22.19
CA LEU A 651 -17.84 2.87 23.59
C LEU A 651 -17.49 3.98 24.56
N LYS A 652 -16.56 4.88 24.23
CA LYS A 652 -16.23 6.06 25.03
C LYS A 652 -17.38 7.07 25.12
N GLU A 653 -18.18 7.22 24.07
CA GLU A 653 -19.38 8.06 24.08
C GLU A 653 -20.49 7.51 24.99
N THR A 654 -20.45 6.22 25.35
CA THR A 654 -21.40 5.58 26.24
C THR A 654 -20.98 5.57 27.73
N LEU A 655 -19.75 6.01 28.03
CA LEU A 655 -19.19 6.16 29.40
C LEU A 655 -19.58 7.48 30.04
#